data_fb2e27cd3d2842b2886c4d7193ede1e9
#
_entry.id   fb2e27cd3d2842b2886c4d7193ede1e9
#
_cell.length_a   1.000
_cell.length_b   1.000
_cell.length_c   1.000
_cell.angle_alpha   90.00
_cell.angle_beta   90.00
_cell.angle_gamma   90.00
#
_symmetry.space_group_name_H-M   'P 1'
#
loop_
_entity.id
_entity.type
_entity.pdbx_description
1 polymer ?
#
loop_
_entity_poly.entity_id
_entity_poly.type
_entity_poly.pdbx_seq_one_letter_code
_entity_poly.pdbx_strand_id
1 'polypeptide(L)'
;MAQSKFPTLPPAKLGIVTNKSGSYYYVQTYTHHYDKEKKRSVRDSQKTIGSVTGGQKYGVIKFKQFFLDEHPELENFITSWTSEGFKFKPADEEEFSSVIEKPLEKKLAGASWALQTLMGQTGIGDALRETFGTYKRHLKLASLAIYMVLERNNALHYYEPFSKITWLPWSRPLNDSQITRLLQSITPDEVMRFFNTLNRSYLAKYGEEFYRNIFVALDSTSISTYSRNLSLKEYGHNKDGDNLPQINYMLVCDEVNGLPVYAKTYKGNVADVSTVKNLLTELKVMFSRVNGVDSVSPTLTFVTDRGYDSEDNLQLFLIHNYNFVMRSMLRSAWVKDIVFENYSELMDDNSLDIYTSQHMHTAKVEYKYDSFPVDGKRKSNKDSADIYVHMFFDEQIKNTNRATIKANTADARDEYNALVKELYENNETVAPEMLSEISIDKKQHFIERYCVIDENGYAKISSERIDERVRFDGIMVLLSNSESDPKKAFFAYNRRRTVEGNFQVFKDHLNFDRVYSSSDRSFQGKFLCQLIAASLMMILNTRIRDYENSPRARKDKIRLSDKSLSRLLDELNTIMLTIYKGGYYFDEISGKYQTLLNAIGIPVPEAKHKYEPDMDDMVSDEDLNLDYEVKSYDLKCSDEEQL
;
A
#
# COMPACT_ATOMS: atom_id res chain seq x y z
N MET A 1 -38.00 -48.72 -30.26
CA MET A 1 -38.37 -47.32 -30.30
C MET A 1 -37.11 -46.54 -29.94
N ALA A 2 -36.52 -45.79 -30.87
CA ALA A 2 -35.35 -44.99 -30.59
C ALA A 2 -35.78 -43.82 -29.70
N GLN A 3 -35.22 -43.76 -28.48
CA GLN A 3 -35.37 -42.58 -27.62
C GLN A 3 -34.80 -41.35 -28.39
N SER A 4 -35.60 -40.29 -28.47
CA SER A 4 -35.17 -39.07 -29.11
C SER A 4 -33.86 -38.56 -28.40
N LYS A 5 -32.79 -38.33 -29.15
CA LYS A 5 -31.51 -37.85 -28.66
C LYS A 5 -31.55 -36.39 -28.13
N PHE A 6 -32.72 -35.78 -28.13
CA PHE A 6 -32.88 -34.35 -27.77
C PHE A 6 -33.66 -34.21 -26.45
N PRO A 7 -33.33 -33.29 -25.57
CA PRO A 7 -34.04 -33.02 -24.36
C PRO A 7 -35.47 -32.57 -24.63
N THR A 8 -36.42 -33.05 -23.84
CA THR A 8 -37.82 -32.58 -23.87
C THR A 8 -37.95 -31.45 -22.84
N LEU A 9 -38.27 -30.26 -23.28
CA LEU A 9 -38.62 -29.19 -22.40
C LEU A 9 -39.87 -29.52 -21.56
N PRO A 10 -39.94 -29.02 -20.31
CA PRO A 10 -41.06 -29.34 -19.42
C PRO A 10 -42.42 -29.00 -20.06
N PRO A 11 -43.50 -29.68 -19.65
CA PRO A 11 -44.83 -29.51 -20.27
C PRO A 11 -45.48 -28.12 -20.02
N ALA A 12 -44.84 -27.27 -19.21
CA ALA A 12 -45.29 -25.90 -19.03
C ALA A 12 -45.16 -25.12 -20.34
N LYS A 13 -46.15 -24.30 -20.68
CA LYS A 13 -46.08 -23.44 -21.86
C LYS A 13 -44.94 -22.45 -21.67
N LEU A 14 -43.96 -22.52 -22.58
CA LEU A 14 -42.85 -21.59 -22.64
C LEU A 14 -43.21 -20.45 -23.58
N GLY A 15 -42.84 -19.25 -23.23
CA GLY A 15 -43.04 -18.06 -24.04
C GLY A 15 -41.91 -17.08 -23.92
N ILE A 16 -41.66 -16.35 -24.99
CA ILE A 16 -40.70 -15.24 -25.04
C ILE A 16 -41.45 -13.94 -24.78
N VAL A 17 -41.00 -13.18 -23.81
CA VAL A 17 -41.59 -11.88 -23.42
C VAL A 17 -40.52 -10.80 -23.56
N THR A 18 -40.87 -9.68 -24.20
CA THR A 18 -40.03 -8.49 -24.22
C THR A 18 -40.10 -7.76 -22.88
N ASN A 19 -38.99 -7.24 -22.42
CA ASN A 19 -38.99 -6.31 -21.30
C ASN A 19 -39.72 -5.03 -21.69
N LYS A 20 -40.43 -4.36 -20.77
CA LYS A 20 -41.10 -3.07 -20.99
C LYS A 20 -40.17 -1.95 -21.46
N SER A 21 -38.85 -2.06 -21.21
CA SER A 21 -37.79 -1.17 -21.71
C SER A 21 -37.31 -1.44 -23.15
N GLY A 22 -37.85 -2.44 -23.83
CA GLY A 22 -37.69 -2.63 -25.29
C GLY A 22 -36.42 -3.34 -25.75
N SER A 23 -35.44 -3.58 -24.89
CA SER A 23 -34.11 -4.05 -25.33
C SER A 23 -33.80 -5.51 -25.06
N TYR A 24 -34.60 -6.21 -24.28
CA TYR A 24 -34.30 -7.58 -23.87
C TYR A 24 -35.48 -8.53 -24.06
N TYR A 25 -35.18 -9.78 -24.38
CA TYR A 25 -36.15 -10.85 -24.56
C TYR A 25 -35.90 -11.93 -23.53
N TYR A 26 -36.91 -12.20 -22.70
CA TYR A 26 -36.85 -13.21 -21.64
C TYR A 26 -37.61 -14.45 -22.03
N VAL A 27 -37.08 -15.60 -21.60
CA VAL A 27 -37.77 -16.89 -21.68
C VAL A 27 -38.48 -17.11 -20.36
N GLN A 28 -39.81 -17.30 -20.42
CA GLN A 28 -40.63 -17.48 -19.22
C GLN A 28 -41.49 -18.73 -19.35
N THR A 29 -41.67 -19.42 -18.23
CA THR A 29 -42.76 -20.38 -18.08
C THR A 29 -43.99 -19.65 -17.56
N TYR A 30 -45.15 -20.07 -18.04
CA TYR A 30 -46.40 -19.53 -17.60
C TYR A 30 -47.52 -20.55 -17.74
N THR A 31 -48.53 -20.43 -16.87
CA THR A 31 -49.82 -21.14 -16.97
C THR A 31 -50.93 -20.17 -17.35
N HIS A 32 -51.99 -20.67 -17.88
CA HIS A 32 -53.17 -19.88 -18.18
C HIS A 32 -54.36 -20.39 -17.39
N HIS A 33 -55.14 -19.50 -16.83
CA HIS A 33 -56.53 -19.81 -16.40
C HIS A 33 -57.50 -18.87 -17.11
N TYR A 34 -58.74 -19.32 -17.26
CA TYR A 34 -59.81 -18.50 -17.79
C TYR A 34 -60.43 -17.65 -16.69
N ASP A 35 -60.26 -16.35 -16.75
CA ASP A 35 -60.89 -15.41 -15.84
C ASP A 35 -62.34 -15.16 -16.31
N LYS A 36 -63.31 -15.65 -15.51
CA LYS A 36 -64.75 -15.54 -15.82
C LYS A 36 -65.24 -14.11 -15.77
N GLU A 37 -64.65 -13.25 -14.95
CA GLU A 37 -65.06 -11.84 -14.80
C GLU A 37 -64.53 -11.02 -15.99
N LYS A 38 -63.29 -11.21 -16.38
CA LYS A 38 -62.66 -10.52 -17.52
C LYS A 38 -62.99 -11.19 -18.87
N LYS A 39 -63.69 -12.33 -18.87
CA LYS A 39 -64.04 -13.10 -20.03
C LYS A 39 -62.82 -13.38 -20.99
N ARG A 40 -61.68 -13.57 -20.44
CA ARG A 40 -60.41 -13.83 -21.19
C ARG A 40 -59.48 -14.74 -20.44
N SER A 41 -58.56 -15.39 -21.20
CA SER A 41 -57.47 -16.16 -20.60
C SER A 41 -56.42 -15.20 -20.00
N VAL A 42 -56.10 -15.39 -18.74
CA VAL A 42 -55.12 -14.63 -17.98
C VAL A 42 -53.93 -15.54 -17.69
N ARG A 43 -52.72 -14.97 -17.78
CA ARG A 43 -51.47 -15.68 -17.47
C ARG A 43 -51.27 -15.69 -15.96
N ASP A 44 -50.91 -16.86 -15.48
CA ASP A 44 -50.53 -17.11 -14.08
C ASP A 44 -49.14 -17.65 -13.99
N SER A 45 -48.55 -17.60 -12.75
CA SER A 45 -47.32 -18.28 -12.40
C SER A 45 -46.17 -18.03 -13.39
N GLN A 46 -45.90 -16.75 -13.71
CA GLN A 46 -44.80 -16.42 -14.57
C GLN A 46 -43.49 -16.57 -13.85
N LYS A 47 -42.59 -17.42 -14.37
CA LYS A 47 -41.22 -17.60 -13.86
C LYS A 47 -40.23 -17.38 -15.01
N THR A 48 -39.33 -16.43 -14.86
CA THR A 48 -38.28 -16.20 -15.87
C THR A 48 -37.17 -17.23 -15.69
N ILE A 49 -36.98 -18.06 -16.72
CA ILE A 49 -36.03 -19.18 -16.73
C ILE A 49 -34.79 -18.91 -17.55
N GLY A 50 -34.75 -17.84 -18.33
CA GLY A 50 -33.61 -17.47 -19.16
C GLY A 50 -33.84 -16.22 -19.98
N SER A 51 -32.88 -15.88 -20.82
CA SER A 51 -32.93 -14.75 -21.75
C SER A 51 -32.39 -15.14 -23.13
N VAL A 52 -32.87 -14.49 -24.17
CA VAL A 52 -32.32 -14.63 -25.53
C VAL A 52 -31.11 -13.71 -25.64
N THR A 53 -29.99 -14.26 -26.02
CA THR A 53 -28.75 -13.48 -26.18
C THR A 53 -28.82 -12.64 -27.49
N GLY A 54 -28.21 -11.44 -27.45
CA GLY A 54 -28.07 -10.62 -28.64
C GLY A 54 -29.09 -9.50 -28.85
N GLY A 55 -29.97 -9.26 -27.89
CA GLY A 55 -30.96 -8.16 -27.97
C GLY A 55 -31.96 -8.31 -29.12
N GLN A 56 -32.03 -9.49 -29.73
CA GLN A 56 -32.98 -9.80 -30.80
C GLN A 56 -33.99 -10.85 -30.33
N LYS A 57 -35.19 -10.87 -30.94
CA LYS A 57 -36.26 -11.80 -30.57
C LYS A 57 -35.85 -13.26 -30.75
N TYR A 58 -35.02 -13.54 -31.74
CA TYR A 58 -34.52 -14.88 -32.06
C TYR A 58 -33.02 -14.97 -31.79
N GLY A 59 -32.59 -16.09 -31.22
CA GLY A 59 -31.18 -16.30 -30.89
C GLY A 59 -30.97 -17.41 -29.85
N VAL A 60 -29.75 -17.57 -29.42
CA VAL A 60 -29.37 -18.53 -28.38
C VAL A 60 -29.95 -18.10 -27.06
N ILE A 61 -30.45 -19.08 -26.32
CA ILE A 61 -31.03 -18.87 -24.96
C ILE A 61 -29.97 -19.16 -23.93
N LYS A 62 -29.81 -18.24 -22.98
CA LYS A 62 -29.07 -18.45 -21.74
C LYS A 62 -30.09 -18.74 -20.63
N PHE A 63 -30.10 -19.97 -20.15
CA PHE A 63 -30.95 -20.37 -19.05
C PHE A 63 -30.36 -19.90 -17.70
N LYS A 64 -31.23 -19.69 -16.72
CA LYS A 64 -30.82 -19.43 -15.32
C LYS A 64 -30.38 -20.72 -14.64
N GLN A 65 -29.44 -20.64 -13.71
CA GLN A 65 -28.84 -21.80 -13.06
C GLN A 65 -29.90 -22.70 -12.41
N PHE A 66 -30.83 -22.13 -11.64
CA PHE A 66 -31.89 -22.94 -11.02
C PHE A 66 -32.68 -23.80 -12.01
N PHE A 67 -32.80 -23.36 -13.28
CA PHE A 67 -33.52 -24.11 -14.30
C PHE A 67 -32.63 -25.19 -14.92
N LEU A 68 -31.33 -24.93 -15.01
CA LEU A 68 -30.34 -25.94 -15.41
C LEU A 68 -30.17 -27.01 -14.33
N ASP A 69 -30.24 -26.64 -13.05
CA ASP A 69 -30.23 -27.58 -11.91
C ASP A 69 -31.44 -28.51 -11.94
N GLU A 70 -32.61 -27.98 -12.37
CA GLU A 70 -33.84 -28.78 -12.58
C GLU A 70 -33.77 -29.62 -13.88
N HIS A 71 -32.94 -29.17 -14.87
CA HIS A 71 -32.85 -29.77 -16.20
C HIS A 71 -31.38 -29.89 -16.66
N PRO A 72 -30.55 -30.71 -16.01
CA PRO A 72 -29.12 -30.81 -16.28
C PRO A 72 -28.81 -31.31 -17.70
N GLU A 73 -29.73 -31.98 -18.35
CA GLU A 73 -29.60 -32.41 -19.73
C GLU A 73 -29.43 -31.23 -20.72
N LEU A 74 -29.92 -30.03 -20.37
CA LEU A 74 -29.80 -28.83 -21.21
C LEU A 74 -28.40 -28.26 -21.25
N GLU A 75 -27.54 -28.55 -20.28
CA GLU A 75 -26.15 -28.12 -20.26
C GLU A 75 -25.32 -28.67 -21.42
N ASN A 76 -25.74 -29.83 -21.95
CA ASN A 76 -25.07 -30.44 -23.08
C ASN A 76 -25.59 -29.96 -24.45
N PHE A 77 -26.50 -28.98 -24.46
CA PHE A 77 -27.13 -28.50 -25.71
C PHE A 77 -27.12 -26.97 -25.80
N ILE A 78 -26.81 -26.48 -26.98
CA ILE A 78 -27.07 -25.08 -27.36
C ILE A 78 -28.56 -24.98 -27.70
N THR A 79 -29.32 -24.28 -26.87
CA THR A 79 -30.74 -24.05 -27.08
C THR A 79 -30.96 -22.70 -27.76
N SER A 80 -31.66 -22.68 -28.87
CA SER A 80 -31.99 -21.44 -29.60
C SER A 80 -33.49 -21.26 -29.76
N TRP A 81 -33.95 -20.01 -29.66
CA TRP A 81 -35.31 -19.64 -30.03
C TRP A 81 -35.32 -19.14 -31.46
N THR A 82 -36.17 -19.74 -32.28
CA THR A 82 -36.31 -19.45 -33.73
C THR A 82 -37.76 -19.13 -34.07
N SER A 83 -38.05 -18.75 -35.33
CA SER A 83 -39.43 -18.59 -35.83
C SER A 83 -40.24 -19.87 -35.78
N GLU A 84 -39.59 -21.03 -35.74
CA GLU A 84 -40.18 -22.35 -35.67
C GLU A 84 -40.26 -22.93 -34.24
N GLY A 85 -39.79 -22.15 -33.20
CA GLY A 85 -39.75 -22.54 -31.83
C GLY A 85 -38.36 -22.87 -31.30
N PHE A 86 -38.29 -23.67 -30.23
CA PHE A 86 -37.01 -24.07 -29.63
C PHE A 86 -36.30 -25.10 -30.51
N LYS A 87 -35.02 -24.85 -30.76
CA LYS A 87 -34.10 -25.80 -31.42
C LYS A 87 -32.94 -26.12 -30.50
N PHE A 88 -32.56 -27.40 -30.45
CA PHE A 88 -31.47 -27.93 -29.66
C PHE A 88 -30.37 -28.46 -30.56
N LYS A 89 -29.15 -28.06 -30.34
CA LYS A 89 -27.96 -28.63 -30.97
C LYS A 89 -27.05 -29.18 -29.85
N PRO A 90 -26.41 -30.35 -30.03
CA PRO A 90 -25.39 -30.82 -29.12
C PRO A 90 -24.30 -29.76 -28.96
N ALA A 91 -23.82 -29.54 -27.77
CA ALA A 91 -22.74 -28.60 -27.48
C ALA A 91 -21.38 -29.26 -27.79
N ASP A 92 -21.04 -29.44 -29.07
CA ASP A 92 -19.70 -29.88 -29.46
C ASP A 92 -18.70 -28.73 -29.29
N GLU A 93 -17.49 -29.00 -28.78
CA GLU A 93 -16.48 -27.97 -28.47
C GLU A 93 -16.09 -27.11 -29.69
N GLU A 94 -16.14 -27.65 -30.92
CA GLU A 94 -15.84 -26.93 -32.16
C GLU A 94 -16.95 -25.95 -32.59
N GLU A 95 -18.24 -26.24 -32.30
CA GLU A 95 -19.34 -25.32 -32.62
C GLU A 95 -19.44 -24.16 -31.61
N PHE A 96 -18.93 -24.31 -30.37
CA PHE A 96 -18.82 -23.21 -29.43
C PHE A 96 -17.87 -22.14 -29.96
N SER A 97 -16.83 -22.51 -30.72
CA SER A 97 -15.91 -21.57 -31.38
C SER A 97 -16.53 -20.83 -32.56
N SER A 98 -17.51 -21.44 -33.25
CA SER A 98 -18.17 -20.81 -34.40
C SER A 98 -19.27 -19.80 -34.02
N VAL A 99 -19.78 -19.85 -32.81
CA VAL A 99 -20.72 -18.83 -32.25
C VAL A 99 -20.02 -17.55 -31.79
N ILE A 100 -18.69 -17.58 -31.68
CA ILE A 100 -17.85 -16.42 -31.35
C ILE A 100 -17.60 -15.61 -32.63
N GLU A 101 -18.66 -15.07 -33.20
CA GLU A 101 -18.60 -14.56 -34.58
C GLU A 101 -17.89 -13.21 -34.78
N LYS A 102 -17.78 -12.36 -33.73
CA LYS A 102 -17.05 -11.09 -33.86
C LYS A 102 -16.49 -10.66 -32.49
N PRO A 103 -15.22 -10.23 -32.45
CA PRO A 103 -14.71 -9.57 -31.27
C PRO A 103 -15.53 -8.29 -31.02
N LEU A 104 -16.00 -8.14 -29.79
CA LEU A 104 -16.75 -6.95 -29.38
C LEU A 104 -15.78 -5.81 -29.06
N GLU A 105 -14.70 -6.14 -28.37
CA GLU A 105 -13.75 -5.15 -27.86
C GLU A 105 -12.38 -5.78 -27.62
N LYS A 106 -11.32 -4.99 -27.78
CA LYS A 106 -9.97 -5.34 -27.35
C LYS A 106 -9.53 -4.38 -26.26
N LYS A 107 -8.93 -4.92 -25.19
CA LYS A 107 -8.44 -4.13 -24.04
C LYS A 107 -7.03 -4.53 -23.65
N LEU A 108 -6.30 -3.57 -23.09
CA LEU A 108 -5.05 -3.80 -22.39
C LEU A 108 -5.35 -4.59 -21.11
N ALA A 109 -4.69 -5.71 -20.88
CA ALA A 109 -5.11 -6.61 -19.82
C ALA A 109 -3.98 -7.18 -18.96
N GLY A 110 -2.77 -7.36 -19.46
CA GLY A 110 -1.75 -8.14 -18.76
C GLY A 110 -1.30 -7.53 -17.43
N ALA A 111 -1.08 -6.22 -17.36
CA ALA A 111 -0.74 -5.56 -16.10
C ALA A 111 -1.92 -5.56 -15.13
N SER A 112 -3.14 -5.30 -15.62
CA SER A 112 -4.35 -5.39 -14.81
C SER A 112 -4.60 -6.80 -14.28
N TRP A 113 -4.39 -7.83 -15.10
CA TRP A 113 -4.41 -9.24 -14.66
C TRP A 113 -3.45 -9.50 -13.52
N ALA A 114 -2.20 -9.03 -13.65
CA ALA A 114 -1.20 -9.20 -12.61
C ALA A 114 -1.64 -8.54 -11.29
N LEU A 115 -2.14 -7.31 -11.33
CA LEU A 115 -2.59 -6.59 -10.14
C LEU A 115 -3.84 -7.22 -9.51
N GLN A 116 -4.81 -7.67 -10.31
CA GLN A 116 -5.98 -8.38 -9.81
C GLN A 116 -5.60 -9.71 -9.15
N THR A 117 -4.69 -10.45 -9.76
CA THR A 117 -4.15 -11.70 -9.21
C THR A 117 -3.44 -11.46 -7.87
N LEU A 118 -2.64 -10.37 -7.78
CA LEU A 118 -2.02 -9.97 -6.51
C LEU A 118 -3.05 -9.68 -5.42
N MET A 119 -4.11 -8.94 -5.74
CA MET A 119 -5.21 -8.68 -4.80
C MET A 119 -5.81 -9.99 -4.26
N GLY A 120 -6.08 -10.96 -5.14
CA GLY A 120 -6.60 -12.28 -4.73
C GLY A 120 -5.58 -13.08 -3.91
N GLN A 121 -4.33 -13.11 -4.33
CA GLN A 121 -3.27 -13.85 -3.63
C GLN A 121 -2.93 -13.30 -2.25
N THR A 122 -3.14 -12.01 -2.01
CA THR A 122 -2.76 -11.34 -0.76
C THR A 122 -3.92 -11.15 0.21
N GLY A 123 -5.14 -11.49 -0.18
CA GLY A 123 -6.35 -11.27 0.64
C GLY A 123 -6.91 -9.85 0.57
N ILE A 124 -6.25 -8.93 -0.15
CA ILE A 124 -6.77 -7.56 -0.36
C ILE A 124 -8.12 -7.61 -1.10
N GLY A 125 -8.25 -8.48 -2.10
CA GLY A 125 -9.50 -8.67 -2.85
C GLY A 125 -10.63 -9.19 -1.97
N ASP A 126 -10.35 -10.14 -1.09
CA ASP A 126 -11.33 -10.68 -0.15
C ASP A 126 -11.76 -9.64 0.89
N ALA A 127 -10.80 -8.88 1.43
CA ALA A 127 -11.08 -7.79 2.37
C ALA A 127 -11.95 -6.69 1.72
N LEU A 128 -11.67 -6.35 0.46
CA LEU A 128 -12.49 -5.42 -0.31
C LEU A 128 -13.92 -5.95 -0.51
N ARG A 129 -14.05 -7.22 -0.91
CA ARG A 129 -15.34 -7.85 -1.17
C ARG A 129 -16.19 -7.95 0.10
N GLU A 130 -15.61 -8.39 1.21
CA GLU A 130 -16.32 -8.52 2.49
C GLU A 130 -16.76 -7.16 3.03
N THR A 131 -15.92 -6.13 2.87
CA THR A 131 -16.20 -4.80 3.42
C THR A 131 -17.12 -3.96 2.52
N PHE A 132 -16.89 -4.00 1.20
CA PHE A 132 -17.51 -3.12 0.22
C PHE A 132 -18.30 -3.87 -0.86
N GLY A 133 -18.75 -5.09 -0.58
CA GLY A 133 -19.46 -5.94 -1.56
C GLY A 133 -20.78 -5.33 -2.01
N THR A 134 -21.47 -4.62 -1.12
CA THR A 134 -22.75 -3.96 -1.42
C THR A 134 -22.60 -3.00 -2.60
N TYR A 135 -23.50 -3.08 -3.57
CA TYR A 135 -23.49 -2.30 -4.82
C TYR A 135 -22.17 -2.43 -5.60
N LYS A 136 -21.46 -3.56 -5.43
CA LYS A 136 -20.17 -3.84 -6.11
C LYS A 136 -19.12 -2.74 -5.93
N ARG A 137 -19.16 -2.00 -4.82
CA ARG A 137 -18.20 -0.93 -4.51
C ARG A 137 -16.76 -1.46 -4.51
N HIS A 138 -16.54 -2.70 -4.05
CA HIS A 138 -15.23 -3.35 -4.05
C HIS A 138 -14.58 -3.42 -5.45
N LEU A 139 -15.35 -3.74 -6.49
CA LEU A 139 -14.85 -3.79 -7.88
C LEU A 139 -14.48 -2.40 -8.39
N LYS A 140 -15.29 -1.40 -8.04
CA LYS A 140 -15.05 0.00 -8.41
C LYS A 140 -13.79 0.54 -7.72
N LEU A 141 -13.63 0.29 -6.40
CA LEU A 141 -12.44 0.69 -5.64
C LEU A 141 -11.17 -0.01 -6.15
N ALA A 142 -11.24 -1.33 -6.42
CA ALA A 142 -10.13 -2.07 -7.02
C ALA A 142 -9.73 -1.48 -8.38
N SER A 143 -10.71 -1.12 -9.22
CA SER A 143 -10.44 -0.52 -10.52
C SER A 143 -9.78 0.85 -10.43
N LEU A 144 -10.20 1.69 -9.46
CA LEU A 144 -9.55 2.97 -9.20
C LEU A 144 -8.11 2.81 -8.69
N ALA A 145 -7.86 1.81 -7.83
CA ALA A 145 -6.51 1.51 -7.35
C ALA A 145 -5.60 1.03 -8.50
N ILE A 146 -6.10 0.15 -9.38
CA ILE A 146 -5.38 -0.30 -10.57
C ILE A 146 -5.08 0.86 -11.52
N TYR A 147 -6.03 1.76 -11.73
CA TYR A 147 -5.82 2.99 -12.50
C TYR A 147 -4.66 3.81 -11.94
N MET A 148 -4.65 4.06 -10.62
CA MET A 148 -3.58 4.83 -9.98
C MET A 148 -2.20 4.18 -10.20
N VAL A 149 -2.12 2.85 -10.17
CA VAL A 149 -0.87 2.11 -10.42
C VAL A 149 -0.43 2.23 -11.88
N LEU A 150 -1.33 2.01 -12.83
CA LEU A 150 -0.97 1.92 -14.25
C LEU A 150 -0.75 3.29 -14.89
N GLU A 151 -1.57 4.29 -14.55
CA GLU A 151 -1.41 5.66 -15.04
C GLU A 151 -0.41 6.49 -14.22
N ARG A 152 0.08 5.94 -13.08
CA ARG A 152 1.02 6.66 -12.21
C ARG A 152 0.47 8.03 -11.80
N ASN A 153 -0.83 8.07 -11.56
CA ASN A 153 -1.54 9.33 -11.33
C ASN A 153 -2.70 9.13 -10.34
N ASN A 154 -2.82 10.05 -9.41
CA ASN A 154 -3.90 10.05 -8.46
C ASN A 154 -5.04 11.04 -8.84
N ALA A 155 -4.95 11.70 -9.99
CA ALA A 155 -6.00 12.58 -10.52
C ALA A 155 -7.06 11.75 -11.27
N LEU A 156 -8.19 11.51 -10.63
CA LEU A 156 -9.21 10.54 -11.08
C LEU A 156 -10.04 11.00 -12.29
N HIS A 157 -9.95 12.25 -12.71
CA HIS A 157 -10.68 12.77 -13.87
C HIS A 157 -10.26 12.13 -15.22
N TYR A 158 -9.08 11.47 -15.26
CA TYR A 158 -8.66 10.69 -16.43
C TYR A 158 -9.12 9.24 -16.40
N TYR A 159 -9.83 8.80 -15.35
CA TYR A 159 -10.23 7.40 -15.20
C TYR A 159 -11.19 6.93 -16.29
N GLU A 160 -12.16 7.76 -16.69
CA GLU A 160 -13.17 7.34 -17.67
C GLU A 160 -12.56 6.91 -19.02
N PRO A 161 -11.69 7.70 -19.70
CA PRO A 161 -11.03 7.27 -20.92
C PRO A 161 -10.12 6.05 -20.72
N PHE A 162 -9.39 5.97 -19.61
CA PHE A 162 -8.55 4.82 -19.26
C PHE A 162 -9.38 3.53 -19.14
N SER A 163 -10.52 3.57 -18.48
CA SER A 163 -11.39 2.39 -18.28
C SER A 163 -12.00 1.84 -19.56
N LYS A 164 -12.06 2.66 -20.62
CA LYS A 164 -12.55 2.23 -21.93
C LYS A 164 -11.55 1.32 -22.65
N ILE A 165 -10.25 1.50 -22.43
CA ILE A 165 -9.18 0.78 -23.13
C ILE A 165 -8.52 -0.30 -22.27
N THR A 166 -8.73 -0.29 -20.95
CA THR A 166 -8.11 -1.22 -20.01
C THR A 166 -9.14 -2.19 -19.45
N TRP A 167 -8.77 -3.46 -19.34
CA TRP A 167 -9.59 -4.47 -18.71
C TRP A 167 -9.47 -4.34 -17.17
N LEU A 168 -10.59 -4.10 -16.51
CA LEU A 168 -10.66 -3.77 -15.08
C LEU A 168 -11.67 -4.66 -14.35
N PRO A 169 -11.57 -4.82 -13.02
CA PRO A 169 -12.58 -5.51 -12.20
C PRO A 169 -13.99 -4.97 -12.41
N TRP A 170 -14.13 -3.65 -12.53
CA TRP A 170 -15.38 -2.99 -12.89
C TRP A 170 -15.36 -2.64 -14.38
N SER A 171 -16.22 -3.29 -15.16
CA SER A 171 -16.18 -3.23 -16.62
C SER A 171 -16.78 -1.95 -17.23
N ARG A 172 -17.60 -1.20 -16.47
CA ARG A 172 -18.27 0.01 -16.96
C ARG A 172 -17.46 1.27 -16.65
N PRO A 173 -17.39 2.26 -17.56
CA PRO A 173 -16.79 3.54 -17.25
C PRO A 173 -17.51 4.23 -16.09
N LEU A 174 -16.76 4.94 -15.26
CA LEU A 174 -17.26 5.81 -14.20
C LEU A 174 -16.87 7.25 -14.52
N ASN A 175 -17.84 8.15 -14.46
CA ASN A 175 -17.57 9.59 -14.59
C ASN A 175 -17.19 10.21 -13.23
N ASP A 176 -16.69 11.45 -13.25
CA ASP A 176 -16.21 12.16 -12.05
C ASP A 176 -17.24 12.23 -10.92
N SER A 177 -18.51 12.45 -11.25
CA SER A 177 -19.59 12.53 -10.25
C SER A 177 -19.85 11.16 -9.59
N GLN A 178 -19.79 10.07 -10.35
CA GLN A 178 -19.95 8.71 -9.83
C GLN A 178 -18.75 8.33 -8.96
N ILE A 179 -17.53 8.68 -9.38
CA ILE A 179 -16.31 8.45 -8.58
C ILE A 179 -16.39 9.25 -7.28
N THR A 180 -16.76 10.52 -7.34
CA THR A 180 -16.89 11.37 -6.14
C THR A 180 -17.90 10.78 -5.16
N ARG A 181 -19.09 10.37 -5.61
CA ARG A 181 -20.10 9.72 -4.76
C ARG A 181 -19.60 8.40 -4.16
N LEU A 182 -18.93 7.58 -4.95
CA LEU A 182 -18.30 6.35 -4.46
C LEU A 182 -17.32 6.65 -3.33
N LEU A 183 -16.39 7.58 -3.52
CA LEU A 183 -15.39 7.94 -2.50
C LEU A 183 -16.03 8.52 -1.24
N GLN A 184 -17.07 9.35 -1.38
CA GLN A 184 -17.81 9.92 -0.26
C GLN A 184 -18.66 8.90 0.52
N SER A 185 -18.96 7.74 -0.09
CA SER A 185 -19.70 6.65 0.57
C SER A 185 -18.85 5.81 1.52
N ILE A 186 -17.54 6.00 1.52
CA ILE A 186 -16.62 5.25 2.37
C ILE A 186 -16.52 5.89 3.75
N THR A 187 -16.84 5.12 4.78
CA THR A 187 -16.84 5.58 6.17
C THR A 187 -15.56 5.16 6.90
N PRO A 188 -15.16 5.86 7.98
CA PRO A 188 -14.04 5.46 8.84
C PRO A 188 -14.19 4.04 9.40
N ASP A 189 -15.40 3.66 9.79
CA ASP A 189 -15.69 2.32 10.31
C ASP A 189 -15.50 1.23 9.26
N GLU A 190 -15.81 1.52 7.99
CA GLU A 190 -15.56 0.60 6.89
C GLU A 190 -14.06 0.46 6.61
N VAL A 191 -13.29 1.53 6.69
CA VAL A 191 -11.82 1.46 6.55
C VAL A 191 -11.24 0.60 7.67
N MET A 192 -11.68 0.79 8.90
CA MET A 192 -11.26 -0.07 10.03
C MET A 192 -11.68 -1.53 9.82
N ARG A 193 -12.88 -1.78 9.33
CA ARG A 193 -13.36 -3.13 9.00
C ARG A 193 -12.52 -3.77 7.90
N PHE A 194 -12.14 -3.00 6.89
CA PHE A 194 -11.24 -3.46 5.84
C PHE A 194 -9.91 -3.97 6.41
N PHE A 195 -9.25 -3.22 7.30
CA PHE A 195 -8.02 -3.68 7.95
C PHE A 195 -8.25 -4.90 8.83
N ASN A 196 -9.35 -4.96 9.59
CA ASN A 196 -9.68 -6.14 10.40
C ASN A 196 -9.83 -7.40 9.52
N THR A 197 -10.55 -7.29 8.41
CA THR A 197 -10.74 -8.40 7.46
C THR A 197 -9.45 -8.79 6.78
N LEU A 198 -8.65 -7.80 6.38
CA LEU A 198 -7.35 -8.02 5.76
C LEU A 198 -6.39 -8.78 6.69
N ASN A 199 -6.30 -8.36 7.95
CA ASN A 199 -5.47 -9.04 8.95
C ASN A 199 -5.98 -10.44 9.29
N ARG A 200 -7.31 -10.68 9.30
CA ARG A 200 -7.86 -12.05 9.39
C ARG A 200 -7.44 -12.91 8.21
N SER A 201 -7.45 -12.37 7.00
CA SER A 201 -7.00 -13.09 5.81
C SER A 201 -5.51 -13.44 5.90
N TYR A 202 -4.69 -12.55 6.45
CA TYR A 202 -3.27 -12.84 6.71
C TYR A 202 -3.10 -13.95 7.74
N LEU A 203 -3.84 -13.90 8.86
CA LEU A 203 -3.80 -14.94 9.89
C LEU A 203 -4.20 -16.31 9.31
N ALA A 204 -5.27 -16.36 8.54
CA ALA A 204 -5.73 -17.59 7.91
C ALA A 204 -4.71 -18.15 6.90
N LYS A 205 -3.99 -17.29 6.19
CA LYS A 205 -3.06 -17.68 5.14
C LYS A 205 -1.67 -18.04 5.65
N TYR A 206 -1.14 -17.23 6.57
CA TYR A 206 0.24 -17.34 7.04
C TYR A 206 0.35 -17.98 8.43
N GLY A 207 -0.79 -18.22 9.10
CA GLY A 207 -0.88 -18.82 10.42
C GLY A 207 -0.47 -17.90 11.57
N GLU A 208 -0.55 -18.42 12.82
CA GLU A 208 -0.21 -17.66 14.03
C GLU A 208 1.28 -17.27 14.10
N GLU A 209 2.15 -18.08 13.50
CA GLU A 209 3.60 -17.83 13.44
C GLU A 209 3.90 -16.48 12.78
N PHE A 210 3.13 -16.10 11.75
CA PHE A 210 3.24 -14.81 11.09
C PHE A 210 3.07 -13.64 12.06
N TYR A 211 2.10 -13.74 13.00
CA TYR A 211 1.86 -12.70 13.99
C TYR A 211 2.76 -12.75 15.22
N ARG A 212 3.35 -13.90 15.52
CA ARG A 212 4.25 -14.04 16.69
C ARG A 212 5.59 -13.37 16.48
N ASN A 213 6.04 -13.24 15.24
CA ASN A 213 7.37 -12.74 14.87
C ASN A 213 7.32 -11.71 13.76
N ILE A 214 6.25 -10.91 13.69
CA ILE A 214 6.12 -9.91 12.64
C ILE A 214 6.93 -8.67 12.99
N PHE A 215 7.89 -8.34 12.13
CA PHE A 215 8.56 -7.05 12.15
C PHE A 215 7.74 -6.09 11.32
N VAL A 216 7.23 -5.05 11.95
CA VAL A 216 6.44 -4.02 11.28
C VAL A 216 7.22 -2.72 11.23
N ALA A 217 7.46 -2.23 10.03
CA ALA A 217 8.00 -0.90 9.85
C ALA A 217 6.88 0.13 10.10
N LEU A 218 7.19 1.07 10.98
CA LEU A 218 6.39 2.26 11.21
C LEU A 218 7.07 3.43 10.50
N ASP A 219 6.43 3.95 9.47
CA ASP A 219 6.93 5.11 8.76
C ASP A 219 5.80 6.09 8.42
N SER A 220 6.16 7.34 8.19
CA SER A 220 5.23 8.41 7.86
C SER A 220 5.75 9.26 6.71
N THR A 221 4.82 9.83 5.95
CA THR A 221 5.14 10.82 4.94
C THR A 221 4.13 11.96 4.97
N SER A 222 4.55 13.15 4.53
CA SER A 222 3.67 14.30 4.35
C SER A 222 3.31 14.44 2.88
N ILE A 223 2.06 14.82 2.62
CA ILE A 223 1.57 15.10 1.27
C ILE A 223 0.91 16.47 1.27
N SER A 224 1.43 17.36 0.42
CA SER A 224 0.98 18.74 0.30
C SER A 224 -0.40 18.85 -0.37
N THR A 225 -1.15 19.92 -0.06
CA THR A 225 -2.46 20.14 -0.65
C THR A 225 -2.75 21.60 -0.95
N TYR A 226 -3.43 21.85 -2.07
CA TYR A 226 -4.05 23.15 -2.40
C TYR A 226 -5.49 23.26 -1.90
N SER A 227 -6.07 22.18 -1.37
CA SER A 227 -7.45 22.17 -0.90
C SER A 227 -7.63 23.11 0.29
N ARG A 228 -8.73 23.89 0.27
CA ARG A 228 -9.08 24.80 1.36
C ARG A 228 -9.96 24.15 2.43
N ASN A 229 -10.58 23.01 2.13
CA ASN A 229 -11.67 22.44 2.92
C ASN A 229 -11.34 21.11 3.61
N LEU A 230 -10.06 20.72 3.68
CA LEU A 230 -9.65 19.50 4.39
C LEU A 230 -9.31 19.84 5.85
N SER A 231 -9.94 19.13 6.79
CA SER A 231 -9.78 19.36 8.24
C SER A 231 -8.40 18.96 8.78
N LEU A 232 -7.74 18.01 8.12
CA LEU A 232 -6.41 17.52 8.50
C LEU A 232 -5.25 18.33 7.93
N LYS A 233 -5.53 19.27 7.02
CA LYS A 233 -4.48 20.12 6.44
C LYS A 233 -3.95 21.11 7.47
N GLU A 234 -2.64 21.12 7.65
CA GLU A 234 -1.95 22.07 8.52
C GLU A 234 -0.55 22.33 7.97
N TYR A 235 0.01 23.49 8.32
CA TYR A 235 1.41 23.79 8.04
C TYR A 235 2.29 23.07 9.06
N GLY A 236 3.25 22.29 8.60
CA GLY A 236 4.16 21.51 9.42
C GLY A 236 5.53 21.38 8.78
N HIS A 237 6.36 20.48 9.33
CA HIS A 237 7.64 20.15 8.72
C HIS A 237 7.39 19.41 7.39
N ASN A 238 7.47 20.15 6.30
CA ASN A 238 7.20 19.61 4.97
C ASN A 238 8.45 18.91 4.45
N LYS A 239 8.34 17.59 4.21
CA LYS A 239 9.45 16.77 3.68
C LYS A 239 9.79 17.10 2.22
N ASP A 240 8.87 17.74 1.48
CA ASP A 240 9.05 18.12 0.08
C ASP A 240 9.63 19.55 -0.07
N GLY A 241 9.73 20.30 1.03
CA GLY A 241 10.32 21.64 1.06
C GLY A 241 9.47 22.73 0.40
N ASP A 242 8.21 22.45 0.04
CA ASP A 242 7.26 23.45 -0.42
C ASP A 242 6.56 24.14 0.76
N ASN A 243 6.10 25.38 0.56
CA ASN A 243 5.42 26.17 1.60
C ASN A 243 3.91 25.94 1.58
N LEU A 244 3.45 24.70 1.37
CA LEU A 244 2.03 24.33 1.33
C LEU A 244 1.60 23.64 2.61
N PRO A 245 0.31 23.77 2.98
CA PRO A 245 -0.25 22.93 4.04
C PRO A 245 -0.24 21.47 3.59
N GLN A 246 -0.06 20.57 4.53
CA GLN A 246 0.11 19.13 4.29
C GLN A 246 -0.84 18.31 5.16
N ILE A 247 -0.99 17.04 4.79
CA ILE A 247 -1.59 15.99 5.60
C ILE A 247 -0.53 14.92 5.77
N ASN A 248 -0.39 14.40 6.97
CA ASN A 248 0.54 13.33 7.26
C ASN A 248 -0.13 11.97 7.08
N TYR A 249 0.60 11.02 6.50
CA TYR A 249 0.22 9.63 6.27
C TYR A 249 1.12 8.74 7.10
N MET A 250 0.53 7.81 7.81
CA MET A 250 1.24 6.77 8.55
C MET A 250 0.87 5.41 7.99
N LEU A 251 1.87 4.56 7.81
CA LEU A 251 1.72 3.20 7.32
C LEU A 251 2.47 2.24 8.24
N VAL A 252 1.81 1.16 8.60
CA VAL A 252 2.36 0.02 9.33
C VAL A 252 2.36 -1.16 8.39
N CYS A 253 3.55 -1.64 8.02
CA CYS A 253 3.72 -2.74 7.06
C CYS A 253 4.57 -3.87 7.64
N ASP A 254 4.24 -5.09 7.28
CA ASP A 254 5.15 -6.22 7.41
C ASP A 254 6.37 -6.03 6.50
N GLU A 255 7.57 -6.04 7.09
CA GLU A 255 8.83 -5.79 6.37
C GLU A 255 9.23 -6.93 5.43
N VAL A 256 8.76 -8.14 5.71
CA VAL A 256 9.17 -9.34 4.96
C VAL A 256 8.41 -9.44 3.65
N ASN A 257 7.09 -9.32 3.71
CA ASN A 257 6.21 -9.53 2.55
C ASN A 257 5.71 -8.22 1.92
N GLY A 258 5.97 -7.06 2.57
CA GLY A 258 5.45 -5.76 2.13
C GLY A 258 3.93 -5.62 2.30
N LEU A 259 3.34 -6.39 3.22
CA LEU A 259 1.90 -6.38 3.44
C LEU A 259 1.49 -5.22 4.35
N PRO A 260 0.47 -4.43 4.00
CA PRO A 260 -0.03 -3.38 4.88
C PRO A 260 -0.80 -4.00 6.05
N VAL A 261 -0.41 -3.68 7.26
CA VAL A 261 -1.09 -4.08 8.49
C VAL A 261 -2.12 -3.05 8.90
N TYR A 262 -1.75 -1.78 8.82
CA TYR A 262 -2.59 -0.64 9.19
C TYR A 262 -2.11 0.65 8.52
N ALA A 263 -3.02 1.58 8.29
CA ALA A 263 -2.65 2.93 7.84
C ALA A 263 -3.65 3.95 8.35
N LYS A 264 -3.19 5.18 8.56
CA LYS A 264 -4.03 6.31 8.91
C LYS A 264 -3.46 7.64 8.44
N THR A 265 -4.31 8.66 8.45
CA THR A 265 -3.92 10.05 8.19
C THR A 265 -4.09 10.89 9.46
N TYR A 266 -3.28 11.93 9.61
CA TYR A 266 -3.34 12.84 10.74
C TYR A 266 -2.92 14.25 10.31
N LYS A 267 -3.13 15.23 11.21
CA LYS A 267 -2.86 16.64 10.91
C LYS A 267 -1.41 16.88 10.54
N GLY A 268 -1.20 17.72 9.53
CA GLY A 268 0.12 17.99 8.98
C GLY A 268 1.13 18.65 9.94
N ASN A 269 0.66 19.28 11.03
CA ASN A 269 1.48 19.90 12.06
C ASN A 269 1.84 18.96 13.22
N VAL A 270 1.30 17.75 13.25
CA VAL A 270 1.55 16.79 14.32
C VAL A 270 2.84 16.04 14.05
N ALA A 271 3.76 16.05 15.01
CA ALA A 271 5.01 15.31 14.92
C ALA A 271 4.77 13.80 15.01
N ASP A 272 5.52 13.03 14.23
CA ASP A 272 5.41 11.56 14.18
C ASP A 272 5.54 10.92 15.57
N VAL A 273 6.43 11.45 16.38
CA VAL A 273 6.70 10.97 17.75
C VAL A 273 5.45 10.95 18.64
N SER A 274 4.57 11.93 18.48
CA SER A 274 3.36 12.06 19.29
C SER A 274 2.20 11.19 18.85
N THR A 275 2.30 10.55 17.68
CA THR A 275 1.23 9.70 17.12
C THR A 275 1.26 8.26 17.61
N VAL A 276 2.38 7.82 18.18
CA VAL A 276 2.61 6.42 18.60
C VAL A 276 1.57 5.96 19.63
N LYS A 277 1.27 6.76 20.65
CA LYS A 277 0.30 6.41 21.69
C LYS A 277 -1.07 6.02 21.09
N ASN A 278 -1.60 6.86 20.21
CA ASN A 278 -2.89 6.61 19.56
C ASN A 278 -2.82 5.39 18.66
N LEU A 279 -1.73 5.25 17.89
CA LEU A 279 -1.51 4.10 17.03
C LEU A 279 -1.54 2.78 17.81
N LEU A 280 -0.79 2.68 18.90
CA LEU A 280 -0.73 1.45 19.71
C LEU A 280 -2.11 1.09 20.29
N THR A 281 -2.89 2.09 20.70
CA THR A 281 -4.26 1.88 21.17
C THR A 281 -5.17 1.36 20.04
N GLU A 282 -5.11 1.97 18.87
CA GLU A 282 -5.89 1.56 17.69
C GLU A 282 -5.53 0.14 17.23
N LEU A 283 -4.24 -0.19 17.18
CA LEU A 283 -3.76 -1.54 16.83
C LEU A 283 -4.24 -2.58 17.86
N LYS A 284 -4.17 -2.26 19.16
CA LYS A 284 -4.69 -3.15 20.20
C LYS A 284 -6.17 -3.46 20.01
N VAL A 285 -6.99 -2.44 19.75
CA VAL A 285 -8.42 -2.60 19.45
C VAL A 285 -8.63 -3.40 18.18
N MET A 286 -7.85 -3.14 17.14
CA MET A 286 -7.95 -3.87 15.87
C MET A 286 -7.64 -5.36 16.06
N PHE A 287 -6.52 -5.68 16.69
CA PHE A 287 -6.11 -7.08 16.88
C PHE A 287 -7.00 -7.86 17.84
N SER A 288 -7.59 -7.23 18.85
CA SER A 288 -8.59 -7.88 19.69
C SER A 288 -9.83 -8.32 18.92
N ARG A 289 -10.19 -7.61 17.85
CA ARG A 289 -11.31 -7.96 16.96
C ARG A 289 -10.94 -9.02 15.91
N VAL A 290 -9.67 -9.08 15.51
CA VAL A 290 -9.19 -10.09 14.53
C VAL A 290 -9.22 -11.49 15.13
N ASN A 291 -8.82 -11.64 16.38
CA ASN A 291 -8.59 -12.94 17.01
C ASN A 291 -9.84 -13.55 17.67
N GLY A 292 -10.94 -12.80 17.78
CA GLY A 292 -12.24 -13.34 18.18
C GLY A 292 -12.38 -13.90 19.59
N VAL A 293 -11.34 -14.02 20.41
CA VAL A 293 -11.30 -14.33 21.86
C VAL A 293 -9.83 -14.50 22.31
N ASP A 294 -9.40 -13.74 23.29
CA ASP A 294 -8.40 -13.93 24.37
C ASP A 294 -7.07 -14.70 24.16
N SER A 295 -6.76 -15.28 23.01
CA SER A 295 -5.68 -16.26 23.01
C SER A 295 -4.39 -15.91 22.27
N VAL A 296 -4.35 -14.96 21.37
CA VAL A 296 -3.08 -14.56 20.72
C VAL A 296 -3.02 -13.06 20.51
N SER A 297 -2.46 -12.34 21.46
CA SER A 297 -1.95 -10.99 21.17
C SER A 297 -0.75 -11.14 20.24
N PRO A 298 -0.77 -10.56 19.04
CA PRO A 298 0.39 -10.65 18.16
C PRO A 298 1.57 -9.98 18.84
N THR A 299 2.70 -10.66 18.88
CA THR A 299 3.95 -10.06 19.34
C THR A 299 4.54 -9.26 18.18
N LEU A 300 4.04 -8.05 17.99
CA LEU A 300 4.60 -7.14 16.99
C LEU A 300 5.94 -6.61 17.48
N THR A 301 6.94 -6.67 16.61
CA THR A 301 8.20 -5.96 16.79
C THR A 301 8.19 -4.72 15.90
N PHE A 302 8.06 -3.55 16.52
CA PHE A 302 8.08 -2.28 15.80
C PHE A 302 9.50 -1.91 15.42
N VAL A 303 9.75 -1.68 14.14
CA VAL A 303 11.00 -1.14 13.64
C VAL A 303 10.78 0.32 13.30
N THR A 304 11.41 1.21 14.07
CA THR A 304 11.16 2.65 13.96
C THR A 304 12.40 3.44 13.61
N ASP A 305 12.20 4.53 12.87
CA ASP A 305 13.27 5.48 12.55
C ASP A 305 13.59 6.40 13.74
N ARG A 306 14.71 7.13 13.58
CA ARG A 306 15.16 8.19 14.49
C ARG A 306 14.10 9.26 14.76
N GLY A 307 13.12 9.45 13.87
CA GLY A 307 12.00 10.38 14.06
C GLY A 307 11.06 9.97 15.20
N TYR A 308 11.13 8.71 15.62
CA TYR A 308 10.33 8.16 16.74
C TYR A 308 11.15 8.00 18.02
N ASP A 309 12.44 8.41 18.01
CA ASP A 309 13.34 8.29 19.18
C ASP A 309 12.95 9.28 20.28
N SER A 310 12.25 8.78 21.29
CA SER A 310 11.95 9.48 22.54
C SER A 310 11.79 8.50 23.68
N GLU A 311 12.08 8.97 24.91
CA GLU A 311 11.88 8.18 26.12
C GLU A 311 10.39 7.85 26.32
N ASP A 312 9.49 8.76 25.98
CA ASP A 312 8.04 8.54 26.06
C ASP A 312 7.61 7.38 25.15
N ASN A 313 8.11 7.32 23.90
CA ASN A 313 7.78 6.22 22.99
C ASN A 313 8.38 4.88 23.45
N LEU A 314 9.62 4.90 23.98
CA LEU A 314 10.24 3.73 24.57
C LEU A 314 9.37 3.16 25.70
N GLN A 315 8.93 4.03 26.62
CA GLN A 315 8.04 3.65 27.73
C GLN A 315 6.68 3.15 27.21
N LEU A 316 6.10 3.78 26.18
CA LEU A 316 4.83 3.34 25.59
C LEU A 316 4.93 1.93 25.01
N PHE A 317 5.99 1.58 24.30
CA PHE A 317 6.19 0.21 23.82
C PHE A 317 6.27 -0.79 24.96
N LEU A 318 6.99 -0.45 26.04
CA LEU A 318 7.12 -1.30 27.22
C LEU A 318 5.78 -1.47 27.96
N ILE A 319 5.05 -0.38 28.21
CA ILE A 319 3.74 -0.39 28.88
C ILE A 319 2.71 -1.23 28.10
N HIS A 320 2.72 -1.14 26.77
CA HIS A 320 1.82 -1.90 25.92
C HIS A 320 2.32 -3.31 25.59
N ASN A 321 3.47 -3.71 26.13
CA ASN A 321 4.11 -5.01 25.90
C ASN A 321 4.37 -5.32 24.40
N TYR A 322 4.80 -4.31 23.66
CA TYR A 322 5.24 -4.47 22.28
C TYR A 322 6.77 -4.59 22.21
N ASN A 323 7.23 -5.42 21.30
CA ASN A 323 8.64 -5.50 20.97
C ASN A 323 9.03 -4.34 20.05
N PHE A 324 10.32 -3.96 20.10
CA PHE A 324 10.83 -2.91 19.22
C PHE A 324 12.30 -3.12 18.84
N VAL A 325 12.65 -2.55 17.68
CA VAL A 325 14.00 -2.22 17.25
C VAL A 325 13.96 -0.75 16.83
N MET A 326 14.46 0.13 17.69
CA MET A 326 14.36 1.58 17.54
C MET A 326 15.74 2.20 17.38
N ARG A 327 15.90 3.07 16.35
CA ARG A 327 17.14 3.82 16.19
C ARG A 327 17.20 4.99 17.15
N SER A 328 18.24 5.01 17.99
CA SER A 328 18.51 6.15 18.87
C SER A 328 19.48 7.15 18.23
N MET A 329 19.26 8.43 18.51
CA MET A 329 20.07 9.57 18.04
C MET A 329 21.21 9.97 18.98
N LEU A 330 21.53 9.18 20.00
CA LEU A 330 22.48 9.54 21.06
C LEU A 330 22.14 10.86 21.78
N ARG A 331 20.83 11.20 21.87
CA ARG A 331 20.35 12.39 22.58
C ARG A 331 20.11 12.10 24.05
N SER A 332 19.60 10.91 24.35
CA SER A 332 19.38 10.46 25.72
C SER A 332 20.70 10.25 26.43
N ALA A 333 20.84 10.85 27.63
CA ALA A 333 22.09 10.80 28.40
C ALA A 333 22.51 9.35 28.69
N TRP A 334 21.56 8.52 29.15
CA TRP A 334 21.83 7.12 29.47
C TRP A 334 22.34 6.29 28.29
N VAL A 335 21.81 6.51 27.07
CA VAL A 335 22.30 5.81 25.86
C VAL A 335 23.72 6.25 25.54
N LYS A 336 23.98 7.56 25.69
CA LYS A 336 25.30 8.15 25.44
C LYS A 336 26.34 7.61 26.41
N ASP A 337 25.98 7.52 27.70
CA ASP A 337 26.85 6.96 28.73
C ASP A 337 27.23 5.51 28.44
N ILE A 338 26.26 4.67 28.04
CA ILE A 338 26.51 3.29 27.65
C ILE A 338 27.44 3.18 26.43
N VAL A 339 27.27 4.05 25.43
CA VAL A 339 28.18 4.09 24.28
C VAL A 339 29.59 4.49 24.69
N PHE A 340 29.72 5.44 25.62
CA PHE A 340 31.04 5.84 26.15
C PHE A 340 31.73 4.70 26.92
N GLU A 341 30.97 4.02 27.80
CA GLU A 341 31.50 2.92 28.60
C GLU A 341 31.97 1.73 27.74
N ASN A 342 31.29 1.47 26.60
CA ASN A 342 31.59 0.33 25.71
C ASN A 342 32.34 0.76 24.43
N TYR A 343 32.91 1.98 24.39
CA TYR A 343 33.56 2.51 23.19
C TYR A 343 34.80 1.69 22.81
N SER A 344 35.59 1.21 23.79
CA SER A 344 36.78 0.40 23.56
C SER A 344 36.44 -0.95 22.95
N GLU A 345 35.40 -1.61 23.45
CA GLU A 345 34.92 -2.89 22.96
C GLU A 345 34.34 -2.76 21.55
N LEU A 346 33.65 -1.66 21.27
CA LEU A 346 33.12 -1.37 19.93
C LEU A 346 34.22 -1.13 18.91
N MET A 347 35.33 -0.52 19.30
CA MET A 347 36.47 -0.22 18.41
C MET A 347 37.50 -1.37 18.32
N ASP A 348 37.30 -2.48 19.03
CA ASP A 348 38.17 -3.65 18.96
C ASP A 348 38.01 -4.33 17.60
N ASP A 349 39.13 -4.73 16.97
CA ASP A 349 39.14 -5.41 15.66
C ASP A 349 38.34 -6.71 15.66
N ASN A 350 38.18 -7.37 16.81
CA ASN A 350 37.38 -8.58 16.95
C ASN A 350 35.85 -8.32 16.90
N SER A 351 35.43 -7.07 17.05
CA SER A 351 34.03 -6.66 16.90
C SER A 351 33.60 -6.49 15.44
N LEU A 352 34.55 -6.54 14.48
CA LEU A 352 34.28 -6.34 13.07
C LEU A 352 33.53 -7.53 12.46
N ASP A 353 32.36 -7.27 11.92
CA ASP A 353 31.60 -8.22 11.12
C ASP A 353 31.94 -8.10 9.62
N ILE A 354 32.50 -9.16 9.06
CA ILE A 354 32.96 -9.24 7.66
C ILE A 354 31.81 -9.06 6.65
N TYR A 355 30.58 -9.46 6.99
CA TYR A 355 29.45 -9.38 6.05
C TYR A 355 28.87 -7.97 5.92
N THR A 356 28.91 -7.22 7.00
CA THR A 356 28.40 -5.83 7.04
C THR A 356 29.50 -4.80 6.93
N SER A 357 30.76 -5.20 7.12
CA SER A 357 31.94 -4.33 7.21
C SER A 357 31.79 -3.26 8.32
N GLN A 358 31.08 -3.60 9.40
CA GLN A 358 30.87 -2.74 10.55
C GLN A 358 31.33 -3.41 11.84
N HIS A 359 31.84 -2.63 12.76
CA HIS A 359 32.05 -3.08 14.11
C HIS A 359 30.72 -3.15 14.86
N MET A 360 30.51 -4.20 15.65
CA MET A 360 29.27 -4.43 16.40
C MET A 360 29.56 -4.80 17.84
N HIS A 361 28.88 -4.11 18.76
CA HIS A 361 28.88 -4.45 20.18
C HIS A 361 27.47 -4.33 20.77
N THR A 362 27.15 -5.13 21.78
CA THR A 362 25.84 -5.09 22.45
C THR A 362 26.00 -5.06 23.94
N ALA A 363 25.45 -4.04 24.56
CA ALA A 363 25.31 -3.95 26.01
C ALA A 363 23.85 -4.28 26.41
N LYS A 364 23.69 -5.08 27.46
CA LYS A 364 22.37 -5.33 28.07
C LYS A 364 22.22 -4.50 29.32
N VAL A 365 21.11 -3.73 29.40
CA VAL A 365 20.84 -2.77 30.45
C VAL A 365 19.46 -3.00 31.04
N GLU A 366 19.34 -2.96 32.35
CA GLU A 366 18.05 -2.88 33.03
C GLU A 366 17.52 -1.44 32.97
N TYR A 367 16.49 -1.22 32.15
CA TYR A 367 15.83 0.08 31.99
C TYR A 367 14.63 0.20 32.92
N LYS A 368 14.61 1.21 33.80
CA LYS A 368 13.51 1.48 34.74
C LYS A 368 12.55 2.49 34.15
N TYR A 369 11.27 2.17 34.15
CA TYR A 369 10.22 3.01 33.61
C TYR A 369 8.99 3.07 34.51
N ASP A 370 8.17 4.09 34.30
CA ASP A 370 6.93 4.26 35.06
C ASP A 370 5.77 3.58 34.32
N SER A 371 5.25 2.48 34.89
CA SER A 371 4.04 1.83 34.38
C SER A 371 2.81 2.40 35.08
N PHE A 372 1.76 2.72 34.28
CA PHE A 372 0.49 3.15 34.84
C PHE A 372 -0.36 1.92 35.18
N PRO A 373 -0.94 1.83 36.42
CA PRO A 373 -1.83 0.73 36.75
C PRO A 373 -3.08 0.77 35.85
N VAL A 374 -3.52 -0.40 35.41
CA VAL A 374 -4.72 -0.60 34.58
C VAL A 374 -6.00 -0.07 35.26
N ASP A 375 -5.99 0.13 36.55
CA ASP A 375 -7.15 0.50 37.39
C ASP A 375 -7.32 2.01 37.62
N GLY A 376 -6.67 2.87 36.89
CA GLY A 376 -6.88 4.33 36.94
C GLY A 376 -6.47 5.02 38.27
N LYS A 377 -5.76 4.35 39.15
CA LYS A 377 -5.20 4.95 40.36
C LYS A 377 -3.88 5.66 40.03
N ARG A 378 -3.76 6.92 40.36
CA ARG A 378 -2.67 7.87 40.08
C ARG A 378 -1.27 7.53 40.67
N LYS A 379 -0.97 6.32 41.02
CA LYS A 379 0.39 5.92 41.47
C LYS A 379 1.04 5.13 40.34
N SER A 380 2.06 5.70 39.71
CA SER A 380 2.97 4.97 38.85
C SER A 380 3.65 3.86 39.62
N ASN A 381 3.60 2.63 39.10
CA ASN A 381 4.50 1.59 39.58
C ASN A 381 5.80 1.72 38.79
N LYS A 382 6.93 1.67 39.50
CA LYS A 382 8.23 1.54 38.85
C LYS A 382 8.40 0.10 38.42
N ASP A 383 8.55 -0.07 37.09
CA ASP A 383 8.79 -1.35 36.49
C ASP A 383 10.17 -1.37 35.81
N SER A 384 10.69 -2.52 35.45
CA SER A 384 11.96 -2.62 34.73
C SER A 384 11.87 -3.60 33.58
N ALA A 385 12.63 -3.33 32.53
CA ALA A 385 12.77 -4.20 31.37
C ALA A 385 14.23 -4.26 30.93
N ASP A 386 14.62 -5.42 30.45
CA ASP A 386 15.92 -5.59 29.79
C ASP A 386 15.90 -4.91 28.42
N ILE A 387 16.84 -3.99 28.19
CA ILE A 387 17.06 -3.34 26.89
C ILE A 387 18.43 -3.74 26.36
N TYR A 388 18.47 -4.22 25.14
CA TYR A 388 19.70 -4.44 24.39
C TYR A 388 20.05 -3.15 23.63
N VAL A 389 21.23 -2.61 23.93
CA VAL A 389 21.79 -1.44 23.26
C VAL A 389 22.82 -1.95 22.25
N HIS A 390 22.40 -2.06 21.00
CA HIS A 390 23.26 -2.50 19.91
C HIS A 390 23.99 -1.29 19.32
N MET A 391 25.28 -1.32 19.35
CA MET A 391 26.18 -0.29 18.83
C MET A 391 26.83 -0.80 17.56
N PHE A 392 26.80 0.03 16.52
CA PHE A 392 27.43 -0.25 15.22
C PHE A 392 28.36 0.90 14.90
N PHE A 393 29.52 0.60 14.38
CA PHE A 393 30.46 1.63 13.93
C PHE A 393 30.91 1.36 12.50
N ASP A 394 30.72 2.39 11.67
CA ASP A 394 31.13 2.41 10.26
C ASP A 394 32.32 3.38 10.10
N GLU A 395 33.50 2.80 9.94
CA GLU A 395 34.75 3.58 9.78
C GLU A 395 34.74 4.43 8.50
N GLN A 396 34.11 3.96 7.44
CA GLN A 396 34.05 4.67 6.18
C GLN A 396 33.22 5.95 6.31
N ILE A 397 32.09 5.91 7.05
CA ILE A 397 31.27 7.09 7.34
C ILE A 397 32.06 8.10 8.13
N LYS A 398 32.78 7.67 9.21
CA LYS A 398 33.63 8.54 10.01
C LYS A 398 34.71 9.21 9.16
N ASN A 399 35.42 8.44 8.34
CA ASN A 399 36.49 8.95 7.50
C ASN A 399 35.96 9.93 6.43
N THR A 400 34.79 9.65 5.84
CA THR A 400 34.14 10.54 4.87
C THR A 400 33.75 11.87 5.52
N ASN A 401 33.13 11.84 6.71
CA ASN A 401 32.76 13.05 7.45
C ASN A 401 33.98 13.86 7.84
N ARG A 402 35.04 13.19 8.34
CA ARG A 402 36.32 13.82 8.66
C ARG A 402 36.93 14.52 7.46
N ALA A 403 36.98 13.85 6.32
CA ALA A 403 37.50 14.42 5.07
C ALA A 403 36.69 15.64 4.61
N THR A 404 35.34 15.55 4.71
CA THR A 404 34.45 16.67 4.35
C THR A 404 34.64 17.88 5.24
N ILE A 405 34.71 17.70 6.57
CA ILE A 405 34.96 18.79 7.53
C ILE A 405 36.36 19.41 7.24
N LYS A 406 37.37 18.56 7.02
CA LYS A 406 38.73 19.03 6.72
C LYS A 406 38.79 19.83 5.42
N ALA A 407 38.11 19.40 4.36
CA ALA A 407 38.07 20.12 3.08
C ALA A 407 37.39 21.50 3.24
N ASN A 408 36.21 21.53 3.89
CA ASN A 408 35.49 22.79 4.12
C ASN A 408 36.27 23.76 5.03
N THR A 409 36.98 23.21 6.04
CA THR A 409 37.84 24.01 6.92
C THR A 409 39.05 24.55 6.17
N ALA A 410 39.63 23.79 5.24
CA ALA A 410 40.76 24.26 4.41
C ALA A 410 40.32 25.39 3.49
N ASP A 411 39.18 25.27 2.83
CA ASP A 411 38.59 26.31 2.01
C ASP A 411 38.31 27.61 2.81
N ALA A 412 37.68 27.46 3.99
CA ALA A 412 37.47 28.58 4.90
C ALA A 412 38.76 29.24 5.38
N ARG A 413 39.79 28.43 5.76
CA ARG A 413 41.13 28.92 6.15
C ARG A 413 41.78 29.73 5.05
N ASP A 414 41.73 29.24 3.82
CA ASP A 414 42.42 29.92 2.70
C ASP A 414 41.74 31.26 2.39
N GLU A 415 40.40 31.32 2.46
CA GLU A 415 39.66 32.59 2.31
C GLU A 415 39.94 33.54 3.47
N TYR A 416 39.93 33.08 4.71
CA TYR A 416 40.26 33.89 5.89
C TYR A 416 41.70 34.42 5.82
N ASN A 417 42.67 33.55 5.51
CA ASN A 417 44.08 33.92 5.44
C ASN A 417 44.39 34.90 4.29
N ALA A 418 43.60 34.86 3.21
CA ALA A 418 43.70 35.84 2.15
C ALA A 418 43.33 37.25 2.65
N LEU A 419 42.26 37.36 3.46
CA LEU A 419 41.86 38.63 4.09
C LEU A 419 42.90 39.13 5.10
N VAL A 420 43.50 38.26 5.90
CA VAL A 420 44.61 38.60 6.80
C VAL A 420 45.77 39.14 6.01
N LYS A 421 46.14 38.49 4.90
CA LYS A 421 47.23 38.93 4.03
C LYS A 421 46.95 40.30 3.42
N GLU A 422 45.75 40.51 2.89
CA GLU A 422 45.31 41.79 2.33
C GLU A 422 45.37 42.91 3.38
N LEU A 423 45.03 42.63 4.65
CA LEU A 423 45.12 43.57 5.75
C LEU A 423 46.57 44.00 5.98
N TYR A 424 47.54 43.06 5.94
CA TYR A 424 48.96 43.36 6.07
C TYR A 424 49.54 44.07 4.87
N GLU A 425 49.02 43.83 3.67
CA GLU A 425 49.43 44.49 2.45
C GLU A 425 48.97 45.97 2.40
N ASN A 426 47.83 46.27 3.00
CA ASN A 426 47.19 47.58 2.98
C ASN A 426 47.56 48.49 4.17
N ASN A 427 48.25 47.98 5.20
CA ASN A 427 48.59 48.73 6.43
C ASN A 427 50.04 48.51 6.83
N GLU A 428 50.74 49.58 7.18
CA GLU A 428 52.13 49.53 7.68
C GLU A 428 52.21 48.85 9.07
N THR A 429 51.13 48.98 9.86
CA THR A 429 51.02 48.38 11.18
C THR A 429 49.62 47.76 11.35
N VAL A 430 49.52 46.49 11.68
CA VAL A 430 48.23 45.77 11.92
C VAL A 430 48.04 45.66 13.42
N ALA A 431 47.01 46.32 13.93
CA ALA A 431 46.62 46.22 15.35
C ALA A 431 45.78 44.97 15.63
N PRO A 432 45.84 44.40 16.85
CA PRO A 432 45.03 43.21 17.18
C PRO A 432 43.52 43.40 16.99
N GLU A 433 43.01 44.61 17.14
CA GLU A 433 41.61 44.96 16.94
C GLU A 433 41.21 44.73 15.45
N MET A 434 42.06 45.11 14.51
CA MET A 434 41.83 44.95 13.06
C MET A 434 41.75 43.44 12.68
N LEU A 435 42.56 42.60 13.31
CA LEU A 435 42.53 41.15 13.10
C LEU A 435 41.25 40.55 13.64
N SER A 436 40.71 41.10 14.73
CA SER A 436 39.46 40.62 15.33
C SER A 436 38.19 40.94 14.51
N GLU A 437 38.28 41.94 13.60
CA GLU A 437 37.19 42.33 12.72
C GLU A 437 37.12 41.46 11.45
N ILE A 438 38.12 40.63 11.17
CA ILE A 438 38.14 39.76 10.00
C ILE A 438 37.06 38.67 10.18
N SER A 439 36.13 38.62 9.23
CA SER A 439 35.09 37.62 9.17
C SER A 439 34.83 37.18 7.74
N ILE A 440 34.57 35.92 7.54
CA ILE A 440 34.18 35.31 6.25
C ILE A 440 32.72 34.90 6.30
N ASP A 441 31.96 35.36 5.31
CA ASP A 441 30.54 35.13 5.22
C ASP A 441 30.26 33.62 5.12
N LYS A 442 29.26 33.11 5.84
CA LYS A 442 28.80 31.69 5.89
C LYS A 442 29.84 30.65 6.34
N LYS A 443 31.14 30.90 6.31
CA LYS A 443 32.19 29.95 6.66
C LYS A 443 32.93 30.28 7.97
N GLN A 444 32.62 31.39 8.61
CA GLN A 444 33.28 31.84 9.84
C GLN A 444 33.28 30.75 10.95
N HIS A 445 32.18 29.99 11.05
CA HIS A 445 32.05 28.91 12.02
C HIS A 445 33.09 27.80 11.84
N PHE A 446 33.64 27.56 10.64
CA PHE A 446 34.74 26.61 10.45
C PHE A 446 36.03 27.10 11.07
N ILE A 447 36.33 28.41 10.97
CA ILE A 447 37.50 29.03 11.57
C ILE A 447 37.43 28.92 13.09
N GLU A 448 36.31 29.33 13.69
CA GLU A 448 36.10 29.35 15.13
C GLU A 448 36.17 27.92 15.74
N ARG A 449 35.60 26.94 15.06
CA ARG A 449 35.50 25.58 15.60
C ARG A 449 36.74 24.74 15.35
N TYR A 450 37.40 24.88 14.18
CA TYR A 450 38.38 23.90 13.71
C TYR A 450 39.75 24.52 13.42
N CYS A 451 39.91 25.81 13.58
CA CYS A 451 41.22 26.47 13.40
C CYS A 451 41.72 27.03 14.75
N VAL A 452 43.01 27.19 14.80
CA VAL A 452 43.73 27.99 15.80
C VAL A 452 44.32 29.20 15.08
N ILE A 453 44.09 30.39 15.61
CA ILE A 453 44.64 31.63 15.11
C ILE A 453 46.02 31.83 15.74
N ASP A 454 47.07 32.07 14.94
CA ASP A 454 48.41 32.34 15.43
C ASP A 454 48.60 33.83 15.82
N GLU A 455 49.75 34.15 16.34
CA GLU A 455 50.10 35.49 16.80
C GLU A 455 50.01 36.56 15.70
N ASN A 456 50.13 36.15 14.45
CA ASN A 456 50.03 37.02 13.27
C ASN A 456 48.60 37.03 12.67
N GLY A 457 47.63 36.44 13.34
CA GLY A 457 46.24 36.41 12.90
C GLY A 457 45.90 35.31 11.87
N TYR A 458 46.86 34.49 11.42
CA TYR A 458 46.61 33.46 10.43
C TYR A 458 45.95 32.23 11.06
N ALA A 459 44.94 31.73 10.39
CA ALA A 459 44.25 30.51 10.81
C ALA A 459 45.02 29.25 10.38
N LYS A 460 45.19 28.31 11.31
CA LYS A 460 45.77 26.98 11.11
C LYS A 460 44.79 25.91 11.50
N ILE A 461 44.60 24.89 10.65
CA ILE A 461 43.67 23.77 10.93
C ILE A 461 44.16 22.96 12.12
N SER A 462 43.29 22.75 13.12
CA SER A 462 43.53 21.85 14.24
C SER A 462 42.95 20.49 13.93
N SER A 463 43.80 19.52 13.61
CA SER A 463 43.37 18.13 13.42
C SER A 463 42.73 17.54 14.69
N GLU A 464 43.22 17.95 15.87
CA GLU A 464 42.68 17.51 17.17
C GLU A 464 41.22 17.93 17.36
N ARG A 465 40.89 19.19 17.07
CA ARG A 465 39.50 19.69 17.15
C ARG A 465 38.59 19.00 16.14
N ILE A 466 39.10 18.67 14.93
CA ILE A 466 38.36 17.91 13.95
C ILE A 466 38.13 16.46 14.45
N ASP A 467 39.17 15.80 14.97
CA ASP A 467 39.13 14.44 15.45
C ASP A 467 38.20 14.29 16.68
N GLU A 468 38.19 15.29 17.56
CA GLU A 468 37.26 15.37 18.67
C GLU A 468 35.80 15.49 18.17
N ARG A 469 35.55 16.35 17.17
CA ARG A 469 34.21 16.52 16.58
C ARG A 469 33.69 15.25 15.95
N VAL A 470 34.51 14.49 15.23
CA VAL A 470 34.11 13.27 14.53
C VAL A 470 34.26 12.01 15.38
N ARG A 471 34.55 12.14 16.69
CA ARG A 471 34.83 11.01 17.57
C ARG A 471 33.72 9.95 17.54
N PHE A 472 32.46 10.39 17.51
CA PHE A 472 31.27 9.52 17.49
C PHE A 472 30.62 9.43 16.11
N ASP A 473 31.19 10.06 15.08
CA ASP A 473 30.66 9.93 13.75
C ASP A 473 30.84 8.47 13.25
N GLY A 474 29.87 7.97 12.50
CA GLY A 474 29.84 6.58 12.09
C GLY A 474 29.21 5.64 13.11
N ILE A 475 28.92 6.09 14.36
CA ILE A 475 28.21 5.28 15.33
C ILE A 475 26.68 5.34 15.08
N MET A 476 26.08 4.19 15.00
CA MET A 476 24.63 3.99 14.98
C MET A 476 24.24 3.14 16.20
N VAL A 477 23.17 3.51 16.88
CA VAL A 477 22.64 2.75 18.01
C VAL A 477 21.21 2.29 17.71
N LEU A 478 20.96 1.00 17.95
CA LEU A 478 19.63 0.42 17.95
C LEU A 478 19.30 -0.06 19.36
N LEU A 479 18.10 0.26 19.83
CA LEU A 479 17.55 -0.21 21.11
C LEU A 479 16.53 -1.32 20.81
N SER A 480 16.61 -2.42 21.53
CA SER A 480 15.63 -3.51 21.44
C SER A 480 15.33 -4.11 22.80
N ASN A 481 14.09 -4.51 23.06
CA ASN A 481 13.69 -5.26 24.24
C ASN A 481 13.55 -6.76 23.98
N SER A 482 13.69 -7.22 22.76
CA SER A 482 13.43 -8.61 22.39
C SER A 482 14.54 -9.27 21.59
N GLU A 483 15.28 -8.51 20.77
CA GLU A 483 16.36 -9.05 19.96
C GLU A 483 17.70 -8.81 20.67
N SER A 484 18.42 -9.89 20.93
CA SER A 484 19.72 -9.82 21.58
C SER A 484 20.89 -9.89 20.60
N ASP A 485 20.64 -10.36 19.36
CA ASP A 485 21.64 -10.48 18.31
C ASP A 485 21.76 -9.17 17.52
N PRO A 486 22.90 -8.46 17.56
CA PRO A 486 23.09 -7.21 16.85
C PRO A 486 22.91 -7.35 15.33
N LYS A 487 23.28 -8.48 14.73
CA LYS A 487 23.11 -8.73 13.31
C LYS A 487 21.64 -8.79 12.91
N LYS A 488 20.82 -9.52 13.70
CA LYS A 488 19.38 -9.58 13.43
C LYS A 488 18.71 -8.22 13.58
N ALA A 489 19.06 -7.48 14.65
CA ALA A 489 18.58 -6.12 14.86
C ALA A 489 18.98 -5.20 13.69
N PHE A 490 20.24 -5.28 13.21
CA PHE A 490 20.73 -4.52 12.08
C PHE A 490 19.98 -4.86 10.78
N PHE A 491 19.79 -6.13 10.49
CA PHE A 491 19.06 -6.54 9.29
C PHE A 491 17.57 -6.18 9.35
N ALA A 492 16.93 -6.30 10.51
CA ALA A 492 15.57 -5.82 10.71
C ALA A 492 15.48 -4.31 10.43
N TYR A 493 16.37 -3.53 11.05
CA TYR A 493 16.41 -2.09 10.83
C TYR A 493 16.66 -1.70 9.36
N ASN A 494 17.57 -2.38 8.68
CA ASN A 494 17.87 -2.09 7.27
C ASN A 494 16.76 -2.52 6.30
N ARG A 495 15.97 -3.58 6.63
CA ARG A 495 14.77 -3.94 5.86
C ARG A 495 13.74 -2.81 5.85
N ARG A 496 13.68 -2.01 6.92
CA ARG A 496 12.85 -0.79 6.96
C ARG A 496 13.15 0.17 5.81
N ARG A 497 14.41 0.29 5.36
CA ARG A 497 14.77 1.07 4.16
C ARG A 497 14.02 0.62 2.91
N THR A 498 13.61 -0.64 2.85
CA THR A 498 12.77 -1.13 1.75
C THR A 498 11.37 -0.49 1.82
N VAL A 499 10.84 -0.28 3.02
CA VAL A 499 9.56 0.41 3.23
C VAL A 499 9.68 1.90 2.94
N GLU A 500 10.80 2.54 3.33
CA GLU A 500 11.10 3.95 2.93
C GLU A 500 11.18 4.09 1.41
N GLY A 501 11.89 3.17 0.73
CA GLY A 501 11.94 3.11 -0.73
C GLY A 501 10.55 2.93 -1.35
N ASN A 502 9.65 2.23 -0.66
CA ASN A 502 8.27 2.11 -1.06
C ASN A 502 7.51 3.44 -0.96
N PHE A 503 7.72 4.27 0.09
CA PHE A 503 7.13 5.60 0.15
C PHE A 503 7.67 6.54 -0.95
N GLN A 504 8.93 6.40 -1.32
CA GLN A 504 9.46 7.11 -2.48
C GLN A 504 8.78 6.64 -3.77
N VAL A 505 8.54 5.34 -3.91
CA VAL A 505 7.71 4.78 -4.99
C VAL A 505 6.30 5.38 -4.98
N PHE A 506 5.69 5.63 -3.83
CA PHE A 506 4.39 6.30 -3.74
C PHE A 506 4.43 7.71 -4.33
N LYS A 507 5.43 8.50 -3.97
CA LYS A 507 5.56 9.87 -4.45
C LYS A 507 5.94 9.88 -5.92
N ASP A 508 6.98 9.13 -6.29
CA ASP A 508 7.58 9.19 -7.62
C ASP A 508 6.77 8.43 -8.67
N HIS A 509 6.18 7.27 -8.32
CA HIS A 509 5.45 6.44 -9.27
C HIS A 509 3.93 6.65 -9.28
N LEU A 510 3.35 7.03 -8.16
CA LEU A 510 1.91 7.24 -8.08
C LEU A 510 1.52 8.72 -8.09
N ASN A 511 2.51 9.62 -8.19
CA ASN A 511 2.31 11.07 -8.16
C ASN A 511 1.48 11.52 -6.94
N PHE A 512 1.80 10.93 -5.76
CA PHE A 512 1.09 11.21 -4.51
C PHE A 512 1.67 12.41 -3.75
N ASP A 513 2.44 13.26 -4.39
CA ASP A 513 2.97 14.52 -3.84
C ASP A 513 1.87 15.57 -3.61
N ARG A 514 0.67 15.36 -4.14
CA ARG A 514 -0.48 16.25 -3.94
C ARG A 514 -1.77 15.49 -3.61
N VAL A 515 -2.53 16.05 -2.64
CA VAL A 515 -3.89 15.59 -2.35
C VAL A 515 -4.87 16.33 -3.25
N TYR A 516 -5.43 15.62 -4.23
CA TYR A 516 -6.50 16.14 -5.10
C TYR A 516 -7.87 15.70 -4.55
N SER A 517 -8.31 16.31 -3.46
CA SER A 517 -9.64 16.09 -2.86
C SER A 517 -10.19 17.41 -2.34
N SER A 518 -11.49 17.63 -2.50
CA SER A 518 -12.17 18.87 -2.11
C SER A 518 -12.93 18.77 -0.78
N SER A 519 -13.07 17.58 -0.21
CA SER A 519 -13.77 17.35 1.07
C SER A 519 -13.15 16.17 1.83
N ASP A 520 -13.28 16.18 3.15
CA ASP A 520 -12.79 15.10 4.02
C ASP A 520 -13.39 13.73 3.65
N ARG A 521 -14.68 13.70 3.29
CA ARG A 521 -15.34 12.46 2.89
C ARG A 521 -14.73 11.85 1.63
N SER A 522 -14.55 12.65 0.57
CA SER A 522 -13.91 12.16 -0.66
C SER A 522 -12.43 11.83 -0.46
N PHE A 523 -11.76 12.57 0.43
CA PHE A 523 -10.39 12.30 0.81
C PHE A 523 -10.22 10.93 1.44
N GLN A 524 -11.11 10.53 2.34
CA GLN A 524 -11.04 9.23 3.01
C GLN A 524 -11.17 8.05 2.05
N GLY A 525 -12.15 8.09 1.15
CA GLY A 525 -12.30 7.06 0.13
C GLY A 525 -11.12 7.03 -0.85
N LYS A 526 -10.59 8.21 -1.20
CA LYS A 526 -9.40 8.33 -2.04
C LYS A 526 -8.16 7.76 -1.35
N PHE A 527 -7.97 8.07 -0.06
CA PHE A 527 -6.90 7.50 0.75
C PHE A 527 -6.91 5.97 0.73
N LEU A 528 -8.08 5.35 0.86
CA LEU A 528 -8.21 3.89 0.75
C LEU A 528 -7.75 3.38 -0.62
N CYS A 529 -8.16 4.02 -1.72
CA CYS A 529 -7.71 3.63 -3.06
C CYS A 529 -6.19 3.80 -3.22
N GLN A 530 -5.64 4.90 -2.72
CA GLN A 530 -4.20 5.18 -2.70
C GLN A 530 -3.45 4.12 -1.92
N LEU A 531 -3.97 3.74 -0.76
CA LEU A 531 -3.37 2.70 0.08
C LEU A 531 -3.35 1.34 -0.63
N ILE A 532 -4.44 0.96 -1.29
CA ILE A 532 -4.50 -0.30 -2.05
C ILE A 532 -3.50 -0.26 -3.21
N ALA A 533 -3.46 0.83 -3.98
CA ALA A 533 -2.52 1.02 -5.08
C ALA A 533 -1.07 0.86 -4.61
N ALA A 534 -0.75 1.49 -3.55
CA ALA A 534 0.53 1.45 -2.89
C ALA A 534 0.90 0.06 -2.38
N SER A 535 -0.04 -0.61 -1.72
CA SER A 535 0.18 -1.98 -1.25
C SER A 535 0.51 -2.93 -2.39
N LEU A 536 -0.18 -2.81 -3.52
CA LEU A 536 0.10 -3.61 -4.72
C LEU A 536 1.52 -3.37 -5.24
N MET A 537 1.96 -2.12 -5.26
CA MET A 537 3.32 -1.76 -5.68
C MET A 537 4.38 -2.31 -4.71
N MET A 538 4.15 -2.21 -3.40
CA MET A 538 5.04 -2.74 -2.37
C MET A 538 5.19 -4.25 -2.48
N ILE A 539 4.07 -4.97 -2.61
CA ILE A 539 4.07 -6.42 -2.75
C ILE A 539 4.80 -6.83 -4.04
N LEU A 540 4.55 -6.13 -5.13
CA LEU A 540 5.20 -6.41 -6.39
C LEU A 540 6.72 -6.15 -6.33
N ASN A 541 7.15 -5.05 -5.72
CA ASN A 541 8.56 -4.77 -5.46
C ASN A 541 9.22 -5.85 -4.60
N THR A 542 8.55 -6.30 -3.55
CA THR A 542 9.05 -7.37 -2.68
C THR A 542 9.24 -8.65 -3.48
N ARG A 543 8.26 -9.04 -4.31
CA ARG A 543 8.36 -10.23 -5.16
C ARG A 543 9.47 -10.15 -6.20
N ILE A 544 9.69 -8.97 -6.79
CA ILE A 544 10.80 -8.73 -7.73
C ILE A 544 12.12 -8.93 -7.00
N ARG A 545 12.30 -8.29 -5.85
CA ARG A 545 13.52 -8.42 -5.04
C ARG A 545 13.79 -9.86 -4.63
N ASP A 546 12.76 -10.60 -4.19
CA ASP A 546 12.88 -11.98 -3.76
C ASP A 546 13.25 -12.90 -4.93
N TYR A 547 12.67 -12.64 -6.12
CA TYR A 547 13.06 -13.34 -7.34
C TYR A 547 14.52 -13.06 -7.71
N GLU A 548 14.96 -11.81 -7.70
CA GLU A 548 16.33 -11.41 -8.05
C GLU A 548 17.38 -12.05 -7.12
N ASN A 549 17.05 -12.17 -5.84
CA ASN A 549 17.90 -12.85 -4.86
C ASN A 549 17.83 -14.37 -4.92
N SER A 550 16.94 -14.94 -5.73
CA SER A 550 16.74 -16.38 -5.84
C SER A 550 17.76 -17.04 -6.80
N PRO A 551 18.10 -18.33 -6.58
CA PRO A 551 18.92 -19.10 -7.54
C PRO A 551 18.28 -19.19 -8.93
N ARG A 552 16.95 -19.05 -9.02
CA ARG A 552 16.18 -19.12 -10.26
C ARG A 552 16.49 -17.94 -11.19
N ALA A 553 16.69 -16.74 -10.66
CA ALA A 553 17.01 -15.55 -11.45
C ALA A 553 18.29 -15.74 -12.29
N ARG A 554 19.29 -16.42 -11.72
CA ARG A 554 20.54 -16.75 -12.44
C ARG A 554 20.32 -17.72 -13.61
N LYS A 555 19.35 -18.63 -13.50
CA LYS A 555 19.02 -19.62 -14.51
C LYS A 555 18.18 -19.04 -15.63
N ASP A 556 17.19 -18.22 -15.30
CA ASP A 556 16.23 -17.67 -16.25
C ASP A 556 16.83 -16.55 -17.12
N LYS A 557 18.03 -16.04 -16.77
CA LYS A 557 18.71 -14.93 -17.46
C LYS A 557 17.85 -13.66 -17.61
N ILE A 558 16.83 -13.52 -16.76
CA ILE A 558 15.99 -12.32 -16.69
C ILE A 558 16.54 -11.45 -15.58
N ARG A 559 17.02 -10.27 -15.92
CA ARG A 559 17.37 -9.25 -14.94
C ARG A 559 16.18 -8.28 -14.81
N LEU A 560 15.41 -8.44 -13.73
CA LEU A 560 14.31 -7.51 -13.43
C LEU A 560 14.86 -6.18 -12.88
N SER A 561 16.02 -6.18 -12.24
CA SER A 561 16.71 -4.99 -11.71
C SER A 561 17.04 -3.94 -12.78
N ASP A 562 17.28 -4.38 -14.02
CA ASP A 562 17.49 -3.45 -15.14
C ASP A 562 16.19 -2.74 -15.57
N LYS A 563 15.04 -3.15 -14.98
CA LYS A 563 13.73 -2.62 -15.29
C LYS A 563 13.12 -1.99 -14.06
N SER A 564 12.86 -0.71 -14.12
CA SER A 564 12.02 -0.07 -13.12
C SER A 564 10.67 -0.80 -13.05
N LEU A 565 10.04 -0.82 -11.88
CA LEU A 565 8.72 -1.39 -11.68
C LEU A 565 7.69 -0.86 -12.70
N SER A 566 7.79 0.43 -13.02
CA SER A 566 6.98 1.08 -14.04
C SER A 566 7.16 0.43 -15.42
N ARG A 567 8.40 0.20 -15.82
CA ARG A 567 8.69 -0.43 -17.11
C ARG A 567 8.19 -1.87 -17.19
N LEU A 568 8.27 -2.60 -16.07
CA LEU A 568 7.68 -3.93 -15.99
C LEU A 568 6.17 -3.91 -16.23
N LEU A 569 5.46 -3.00 -15.56
CA LEU A 569 4.02 -2.85 -15.75
C LEU A 569 3.66 -2.40 -17.17
N ASP A 570 4.44 -1.48 -17.76
CA ASP A 570 4.26 -1.06 -19.16
C ASP A 570 4.43 -2.23 -20.14
N GLU A 571 5.45 -3.07 -19.94
CA GLU A 571 5.66 -4.26 -20.75
C GLU A 571 4.50 -5.27 -20.61
N LEU A 572 4.04 -5.54 -19.39
CA LEU A 572 2.88 -6.41 -19.16
C LEU A 572 1.61 -5.82 -19.75
N ASN A 573 1.46 -4.50 -19.75
CA ASN A 573 0.28 -3.84 -20.29
C ASN A 573 0.17 -3.95 -21.83
N THR A 574 1.20 -4.44 -22.51
CA THR A 574 1.11 -4.77 -23.94
C THR A 574 0.32 -6.05 -24.23
N ILE A 575 0.07 -6.89 -23.22
CA ILE A 575 -0.74 -8.10 -23.36
C ILE A 575 -2.20 -7.67 -23.48
N MET A 576 -2.80 -8.02 -24.62
CA MET A 576 -4.19 -7.68 -24.94
C MET A 576 -5.14 -8.80 -24.56
N LEU A 577 -6.39 -8.43 -24.37
CA LEU A 577 -7.51 -9.32 -24.15
C LEU A 577 -8.60 -8.95 -25.15
N THR A 578 -9.15 -9.96 -25.82
CA THR A 578 -10.26 -9.80 -26.75
C THR A 578 -11.55 -10.30 -26.10
N ILE A 579 -12.54 -9.43 -26.03
CA ILE A 579 -13.86 -9.70 -25.45
C ILE A 579 -14.81 -10.16 -26.55
N TYR A 580 -15.51 -11.24 -26.28
CA TYR A 580 -16.54 -11.81 -27.12
C TYR A 580 -17.85 -11.91 -26.34
N LYS A 581 -18.92 -12.27 -27.00
CA LYS A 581 -20.24 -12.36 -26.38
C LYS A 581 -20.35 -13.41 -25.26
N GLY A 582 -19.58 -14.50 -25.37
CA GLY A 582 -19.59 -15.62 -24.41
C GLY A 582 -18.39 -15.69 -23.48
N GLY A 583 -17.46 -14.72 -23.53
CA GLY A 583 -16.26 -14.77 -22.74
C GLY A 583 -15.18 -13.83 -23.24
N TYR A 584 -13.95 -14.08 -22.84
CA TYR A 584 -12.80 -13.33 -23.30
C TYR A 584 -11.60 -14.24 -23.52
N TYR A 585 -10.68 -13.79 -24.36
CA TYR A 585 -9.47 -14.51 -24.71
C TYR A 585 -8.29 -13.57 -24.53
N PHE A 586 -7.27 -14.03 -23.82
CA PHE A 586 -5.99 -13.37 -23.88
C PHE A 586 -5.34 -13.64 -25.22
N ASP A 587 -4.80 -12.61 -25.86
CA ASP A 587 -3.97 -12.76 -27.05
C ASP A 587 -2.72 -13.60 -26.65
N GLU A 588 -2.03 -14.18 -27.63
CA GLU A 588 -0.89 -15.06 -27.40
C GLU A 588 0.18 -14.37 -26.53
N ILE A 589 0.48 -14.96 -25.39
CA ILE A 589 1.47 -14.43 -24.44
C ILE A 589 2.83 -15.04 -24.79
N SER A 590 3.75 -14.20 -25.23
CA SER A 590 5.10 -14.65 -25.58
C SER A 590 5.82 -15.31 -24.41
N GLY A 591 6.72 -16.26 -24.69
CA GLY A 591 7.50 -16.95 -23.64
C GLY A 591 8.26 -16.01 -22.69
N LYS A 592 8.67 -14.83 -23.18
CA LYS A 592 9.28 -13.78 -22.35
C LYS A 592 8.31 -13.32 -21.26
N TYR A 593 7.06 -13.01 -21.60
CA TYR A 593 6.07 -12.52 -20.64
C TYR A 593 5.57 -13.64 -19.71
N GLN A 594 5.46 -14.88 -20.21
CA GLN A 594 5.16 -16.03 -19.37
C GLN A 594 6.23 -16.21 -18.28
N THR A 595 7.52 -16.14 -18.68
CA THR A 595 8.63 -16.24 -17.73
C THR A 595 8.60 -15.10 -16.74
N LEU A 596 8.29 -13.88 -17.19
CA LEU A 596 8.22 -12.68 -16.35
C LEU A 596 7.09 -12.78 -15.32
N LEU A 597 5.87 -13.16 -15.72
CA LEU A 597 4.74 -13.37 -14.82
C LEU A 597 5.07 -14.45 -13.77
N ASN A 598 5.61 -15.59 -14.21
CA ASN A 598 6.03 -16.67 -13.30
C ASN A 598 7.13 -16.22 -12.33
N ALA A 599 8.04 -15.34 -12.74
CA ALA A 599 9.12 -14.81 -11.91
C ALA A 599 8.58 -14.01 -10.71
N ILE A 600 7.52 -13.25 -10.91
CA ILE A 600 6.86 -12.46 -9.85
C ILE A 600 5.72 -13.22 -9.16
N GLY A 601 5.60 -14.53 -9.39
CA GLY A 601 4.59 -15.39 -8.77
C GLY A 601 3.15 -15.15 -9.25
N ILE A 602 2.98 -14.61 -10.47
CA ILE A 602 1.68 -14.43 -11.11
C ILE A 602 1.49 -15.59 -12.12
N PRO A 603 0.39 -16.36 -12.02
CA PRO A 603 0.08 -17.37 -13.01
C PRO A 603 -0.16 -16.72 -14.38
N VAL A 604 0.33 -17.39 -15.42
CA VAL A 604 -0.01 -17.01 -16.80
C VAL A 604 -1.51 -17.21 -16.99
N PRO A 605 -2.26 -16.22 -17.50
CA PRO A 605 -3.69 -16.40 -17.71
C PRO A 605 -3.94 -17.50 -18.73
N GLU A 606 -4.99 -18.27 -18.52
CA GLU A 606 -5.48 -19.21 -19.53
C GLU A 606 -5.90 -18.45 -20.80
N ALA A 607 -5.67 -19.07 -21.95
CA ALA A 607 -6.00 -18.41 -23.20
C ALA A 607 -7.48 -18.08 -23.36
N LYS A 608 -8.35 -18.90 -22.76
CA LYS A 608 -9.81 -18.80 -22.92
C LYS A 608 -10.51 -18.77 -21.56
N HIS A 609 -11.34 -17.76 -21.36
CA HIS A 609 -12.22 -17.65 -20.20
C HIS A 609 -13.67 -17.53 -20.65
N LYS A 610 -14.51 -18.41 -20.17
CA LYS A 610 -15.98 -18.25 -20.32
C LYS A 610 -16.44 -17.22 -19.27
N TYR A 611 -17.42 -16.39 -19.64
CA TYR A 611 -18.11 -15.63 -18.60
C TYR A 611 -18.82 -16.64 -17.68
N GLU A 612 -18.40 -16.71 -16.44
CA GLU A 612 -19.32 -17.20 -15.42
C GLU A 612 -20.51 -16.25 -15.42
N PRO A 613 -21.73 -16.77 -15.45
CA PRO A 613 -22.90 -15.92 -15.34
C PRO A 613 -22.95 -15.34 -13.93
N ASP A 614 -22.31 -14.22 -13.74
CA ASP A 614 -22.55 -13.40 -12.57
C ASP A 614 -24.00 -12.96 -12.67
N MET A 615 -24.87 -13.54 -11.85
CA MET A 615 -26.31 -13.24 -11.84
C MET A 615 -26.60 -11.75 -11.59
N ASP A 616 -25.57 -10.98 -11.28
CA ASP A 616 -25.61 -9.57 -10.97
C ASP A 616 -25.31 -8.64 -12.16
N ASP A 617 -25.00 -9.12 -13.35
CA ASP A 617 -24.89 -8.27 -14.56
C ASP A 617 -26.24 -7.67 -15.00
N MET A 618 -27.32 -8.01 -14.31
CA MET A 618 -28.65 -7.44 -14.51
C MET A 618 -28.99 -6.33 -13.48
N VAL A 619 -27.98 -5.65 -12.97
CA VAL A 619 -28.22 -4.40 -12.22
C VAL A 619 -28.71 -3.36 -13.20
N SER A 620 -29.94 -2.95 -13.02
CA SER A 620 -30.64 -1.95 -13.84
C SER A 620 -29.89 -0.62 -13.82
N ASP A 621 -30.07 0.22 -14.85
CA ASP A 621 -29.61 1.63 -14.83
C ASP A 621 -30.10 2.42 -13.63
N GLU A 622 -31.11 1.93 -12.91
CA GLU A 622 -31.61 2.47 -11.64
C GLU A 622 -30.60 2.36 -10.50
N ASP A 623 -29.74 1.33 -10.47
CA ASP A 623 -28.66 1.19 -9.46
C ASP A 623 -27.50 2.17 -9.67
N LEU A 624 -27.39 2.79 -10.83
CA LEU A 624 -26.47 3.89 -11.10
C LEU A 624 -26.97 5.24 -10.55
N ASN A 625 -28.29 5.33 -10.32
CA ASN A 625 -28.97 6.53 -9.82
C ASN A 625 -29.43 6.44 -8.36
N LEU A 626 -29.12 5.35 -7.66
CA LEU A 626 -29.36 5.28 -6.24
C LEU A 626 -28.60 6.43 -5.56
N ASP A 627 -29.37 7.43 -5.14
CA ASP A 627 -28.96 8.37 -4.13
C ASP A 627 -28.51 7.52 -2.93
N TYR A 628 -27.19 7.41 -2.77
CA TYR A 628 -26.65 6.92 -1.52
C TYR A 628 -27.22 7.88 -0.47
N GLU A 629 -28.21 7.44 0.31
CA GLU A 629 -28.70 8.22 1.46
C GLU A 629 -27.47 8.51 2.32
N VAL A 630 -26.99 9.72 2.16
CA VAL A 630 -25.90 10.25 2.96
C VAL A 630 -26.50 10.49 4.34
N LYS A 631 -26.51 9.46 5.18
CA LYS A 631 -26.75 9.67 6.61
C LYS A 631 -25.72 10.69 7.07
N SER A 632 -26.17 11.87 7.41
CA SER A 632 -25.37 12.93 7.98
C SER A 632 -24.86 12.47 9.34
N TYR A 633 -23.70 11.84 9.35
CA TYR A 633 -22.91 11.75 10.57
C TYR A 633 -22.19 13.08 10.71
N ASP A 634 -22.76 13.97 11.53
CA ASP A 634 -22.04 15.09 12.07
C ASP A 634 -20.81 14.56 12.79
N LEU A 635 -19.64 14.74 12.17
CA LEU A 635 -18.39 14.69 12.87
C LEU A 635 -18.35 15.90 13.81
N LYS A 636 -19.05 15.80 14.94
CA LYS A 636 -18.68 16.58 16.11
C LYS A 636 -17.33 16.03 16.56
N CYS A 637 -16.26 16.73 16.18
CA CYS A 637 -15.04 16.69 16.97
C CYS A 637 -15.47 17.04 18.39
N SER A 638 -15.42 16.07 19.28
CA SER A 638 -15.46 16.33 20.71
C SER A 638 -14.17 17.07 21.04
N ASP A 639 -14.25 18.39 21.07
CA ASP A 639 -13.25 19.28 21.67
C ASP A 639 -13.33 19.19 23.20
N GLU A 640 -13.24 18.00 23.76
CA GLU A 640 -13.11 17.78 25.18
C GLU A 640 -12.21 16.56 25.42
N GLU A 641 -10.91 16.83 25.42
CA GLU A 641 -9.91 16.18 26.27
C GLU A 641 -8.61 16.96 26.14
N GLN A 642 -8.64 18.21 26.65
CA GLN A 642 -7.45 18.82 27.26
C GLN A 642 -7.46 18.40 28.71
N LEU A 643 -6.58 17.43 29.08
CA LEU A 643 -5.87 17.38 30.37
C LEU A 643 -4.87 16.22 30.33
#